data_068f9cfc9bae830a1e243718b61080a7
#
_entry.id   068f9cfc9bae830a1e243718b61080a7
#
_cell.length_a   1.000
_cell.length_b   1.000
_cell.length_c   1.000
_cell.angle_alpha   90.00
_cell.angle_beta   90.00
_cell.angle_gamma   90.00
#
_symmetry.space_group_name_H-M   'P 1'
#
loop_
_entity.id
_entity.type
_entity.pdbx_description
1 polymer ?
#
loop_
_entity_poly.entity_id
_entity_poly.type
_entity_poly.pdbx_seq_one_letter_code
_entity_poly.pdbx_strand_id
1 'polypeptide(L)'
;MGSAVLIGYFTQQEDGRAALREMIRQGYSRTALVHKDLAGDLHVTDPFRRRLAFRVGVVACLSGGVAALALLARFGLSSLPVWGFAVSLALVLGGAAIGAVASLVRLRRSRHGVEHGIIDDHSRWLMPGESVLILQTPVDSLQRPLALLRESGESHPALFVIHPRRERRIRERDRSVNLPSTQIQEHAQRHAGEQVVDPRPNRSVELLQRLRRSRLWIRQVCADLSAASQLEQKTTPAADWILDNEYILEGNTRDVLVNLPRKYYLRLPVLASASYRGLPCIYGLAKDLVAHTDLRLDRENVLAFIEAYQSVRTLTIGELWAVPQMLRIALIENIQSFAVTALEDLRERQLADLWANRLTAANRRGSDQLFMILAELAKAEPQPSPYFGAQLVSLLYDEAAALSPVQSWLERTFKDPLYDLNLREQNRQTREQLSCGNAFTSLRRLALLDWREVVENISRVEQILRRDPAGVYAGMDFATRDRCRRAIEELALASSRTEEQVAEEVIELASRAGAEADGDERRSHVGTWLVGAGRAELVRLLACRETRRYRLLAWIYDHHTIFYLSAVGSFSLLLAVAIAAFALIPGSPGAVSPALRAALVLLLLIPVSQLAIEVINYLISRLLPPRTLPKMDFEEKGIPDAFRTLVVVPMMLVDADTIQSEVEKLEIRYLANKEANLYFSLFSDYIDAPTPSCEEDSRLLEMAIALLSELNRRHDGER
;
A
#
# COMPACT_ATOMS: atom_id res chain seq x y z
N MET A 1 16.46 -7.42 2.57
CA MET A 1 17.30 -8.50 3.12
C MET A 1 17.34 -8.31 4.62
N GLY A 2 16.75 -9.24 5.39
CA GLY A 2 16.76 -9.23 6.84
C GLY A 2 18.17 -9.49 7.35
N SER A 3 18.55 -8.86 8.44
CA SER A 3 19.79 -9.16 9.16
C SER A 3 19.44 -9.89 10.45
N ALA A 4 20.00 -11.07 10.63
CA ALA A 4 19.88 -11.83 11.87
C ALA A 4 21.09 -11.60 12.76
N VAL A 5 20.91 -11.75 14.06
CA VAL A 5 21.99 -11.72 15.07
C VAL A 5 22.17 -13.12 15.61
N LEU A 6 23.33 -13.66 15.38
CA LEU A 6 23.78 -14.93 15.94
C LEU A 6 24.62 -14.64 17.18
N ILE A 7 24.33 -15.30 18.28
CA ILE A 7 24.98 -15.09 19.56
C ILE A 7 25.55 -16.43 20.05
N GLY A 8 26.83 -16.43 20.38
CA GLY A 8 27.50 -17.58 21.02
C GLY A 8 27.93 -17.21 22.42
N TYR A 9 27.50 -17.96 23.42
CA TYR A 9 27.96 -17.84 24.80
C TYR A 9 29.11 -18.79 25.05
N PHE A 10 30.18 -18.32 25.67
CA PHE A 10 31.36 -19.10 26.01
C PHE A 10 31.60 -19.00 27.51
N THR A 11 31.86 -20.11 28.14
CA THR A 11 32.19 -20.20 29.54
C THR A 11 33.61 -19.71 29.83
N GLN A 12 34.47 -19.73 28.79
CA GLN A 12 35.84 -19.23 28.87
C GLN A 12 36.07 -18.09 27.87
N GLN A 13 36.78 -17.05 28.31
CA GLN A 13 37.09 -15.89 27.49
C GLN A 13 37.99 -16.23 26.27
N GLU A 14 38.86 -17.22 26.41
CA GLU A 14 39.81 -17.61 25.36
C GLU A 14 39.07 -18.24 24.16
N ASP A 15 38.06 -19.05 24.42
CA ASP A 15 37.22 -19.67 23.38
C ASP A 15 36.45 -18.61 22.59
N GLY A 16 35.87 -17.63 23.27
CA GLY A 16 35.19 -16.51 22.63
C GLY A 16 36.15 -15.67 21.76
N ARG A 17 37.40 -15.47 22.21
CA ARG A 17 38.42 -14.79 21.42
C ARG A 17 38.89 -15.61 20.22
N ALA A 18 38.98 -16.94 20.33
CA ALA A 18 39.28 -17.85 19.24
C ALA A 18 38.18 -17.83 18.18
N ALA A 19 36.94 -17.93 18.60
CA ALA A 19 35.75 -17.83 17.74
C ALA A 19 35.68 -16.48 17.01
N LEU A 20 35.96 -15.36 17.70
CA LEU A 20 36.02 -14.04 17.08
C LEU A 20 37.07 -13.97 15.97
N ARG A 21 38.30 -14.50 16.23
CA ARG A 21 39.38 -14.51 15.23
C ARG A 21 39.01 -15.33 14.00
N GLU A 22 38.36 -16.47 14.19
CA GLU A 22 37.90 -17.33 13.09
C GLU A 22 36.79 -16.66 12.26
N MET A 23 35.81 -16.04 12.91
CA MET A 23 34.75 -15.27 12.22
C MET A 23 35.33 -14.14 11.36
N ILE A 24 36.30 -13.41 11.89
CA ILE A 24 37.00 -12.36 11.15
C ILE A 24 37.76 -12.91 9.95
N ARG A 25 38.42 -14.08 10.11
CA ARG A 25 39.19 -14.76 9.06
C ARG A 25 38.28 -15.20 7.92
N GLN A 26 37.07 -15.64 8.24
CA GLN A 26 36.02 -16.04 7.26
C GLN A 26 35.30 -14.83 6.61
N GLY A 27 35.67 -13.59 6.97
CA GLY A 27 35.17 -12.39 6.32
C GLY A 27 33.95 -11.74 7.01
N TYR A 28 33.49 -12.25 8.14
CA TYR A 28 32.39 -11.66 8.89
C TYR A 28 32.84 -10.38 9.59
N SER A 29 32.43 -9.23 9.07
CA SER A 29 32.88 -7.91 9.51
C SER A 29 32.09 -7.28 10.64
N ARG A 30 30.82 -7.74 10.84
CA ARG A 30 29.92 -7.22 11.88
C ARG A 30 29.90 -8.18 13.06
N THR A 31 31.02 -8.32 13.73
CA THR A 31 31.22 -9.17 14.91
C THR A 31 31.66 -8.34 16.09
N ALA A 32 31.12 -8.60 17.26
CA ALA A 32 31.58 -8.02 18.52
C ALA A 32 31.73 -9.12 19.58
N LEU A 33 32.79 -9.07 20.36
CA LEU A 33 32.97 -9.92 21.55
C LEU A 33 32.79 -9.04 22.79
N VAL A 34 31.83 -9.43 23.63
CA VAL A 34 31.60 -8.82 24.93
C VAL A 34 32.03 -9.81 25.99
N HIS A 35 32.86 -9.40 26.93
CA HIS A 35 33.23 -10.24 28.06
C HIS A 35 33.15 -9.45 29.35
N LYS A 36 32.84 -10.16 30.43
CA LYS A 36 32.78 -9.63 31.77
C LYS A 36 34.03 -10.17 32.50
N ASP A 37 34.83 -9.27 33.02
CA ASP A 37 36.02 -9.70 33.78
C ASP A 37 35.62 -10.22 35.19
N LEU A 38 36.57 -10.75 35.92
CA LEU A 38 36.35 -11.26 37.27
C LEU A 38 35.96 -10.16 38.28
N ALA A 39 36.23 -8.89 37.96
CA ALA A 39 35.80 -7.74 38.75
C ALA A 39 34.38 -7.29 38.45
N GLY A 40 33.80 -7.82 37.38
CA GLY A 40 32.42 -7.51 36.92
C GLY A 40 32.33 -6.41 35.89
N ASP A 41 33.48 -5.90 35.41
CA ASP A 41 33.50 -4.87 34.37
C ASP A 41 33.30 -5.46 32.95
N LEU A 42 32.49 -4.75 32.14
CA LEU A 42 32.18 -5.16 30.78
C LEU A 42 33.17 -4.60 29.76
N HIS A 43 33.79 -5.47 29.01
CA HIS A 43 34.73 -5.14 27.94
C HIS A 43 34.16 -5.54 26.59
N VAL A 44 34.08 -4.59 25.65
CA VAL A 44 33.60 -4.82 24.28
C VAL A 44 34.73 -4.71 23.29
N THR A 45 35.02 -5.79 22.57
CA THR A 45 35.98 -5.84 21.47
C THR A 45 35.23 -5.83 20.14
N ASP A 46 35.29 -4.68 19.42
CA ASP A 46 34.67 -4.49 18.11
C ASP A 46 35.72 -4.18 17.05
N PRO A 47 36.12 -5.17 16.25
CA PRO A 47 37.16 -5.00 15.21
C PRO A 47 36.67 -4.12 14.04
N PHE A 48 35.36 -3.99 13.82
CA PHE A 48 34.80 -3.16 12.77
C PHE A 48 35.07 -1.68 13.01
N ARG A 49 35.00 -1.24 14.25
CA ARG A 49 35.24 0.15 14.65
C ARG A 49 36.65 0.61 14.29
N ARG A 50 37.66 -0.24 14.50
CA ARG A 50 39.08 0.05 14.13
C ARG A 50 39.26 0.16 12.61
N ARG A 51 38.65 -0.75 11.83
CA ARG A 51 38.77 -0.75 10.35
C ARG A 51 38.00 0.42 9.73
N LEU A 52 36.82 0.76 10.27
CA LEU A 52 36.02 1.89 9.79
C LEU A 52 36.73 3.22 10.08
N ALA A 53 37.25 3.42 11.26
CA ALA A 53 38.04 4.61 11.62
C ALA A 53 39.23 4.82 10.68
N PHE A 54 39.97 3.74 10.37
CA PHE A 54 41.10 3.77 9.44
C PHE A 54 40.65 4.13 8.00
N ARG A 55 39.62 3.47 7.47
CA ARG A 55 39.07 3.75 6.11
C ARG A 55 38.54 5.16 5.99
N VAL A 56 37.81 5.65 6.99
CA VAL A 56 37.31 7.00 7.03
C VAL A 56 38.40 8.04 7.08
N GLY A 57 39.47 7.79 7.86
CA GLY A 57 40.65 8.63 7.89
C GLY A 57 41.37 8.69 6.52
N VAL A 58 41.54 7.56 5.86
CA VAL A 58 42.14 7.47 4.52
C VAL A 58 41.28 8.20 3.47
N VAL A 59 39.97 8.02 3.46
CA VAL A 59 39.09 8.69 2.52
C VAL A 59 39.04 10.21 2.74
N ALA A 60 39.08 10.67 4.01
CA ALA A 60 39.16 12.09 4.34
C ALA A 60 40.46 12.74 3.86
N CYS A 61 41.59 12.04 4.02
CA CYS A 61 42.90 12.48 3.53
C CYS A 61 42.98 12.51 1.99
N LEU A 62 42.42 11.48 1.32
CA LEU A 62 42.37 11.43 -0.15
C LEU A 62 41.49 12.50 -0.75
N SER A 63 40.29 12.74 -0.18
CA SER A 63 39.37 13.79 -0.67
C SER A 63 39.93 15.20 -0.46
N GLY A 64 40.63 15.46 0.65
CA GLY A 64 41.36 16.69 0.88
C GLY A 64 42.50 16.90 -0.15
N GLY A 65 43.28 15.83 -0.44
CA GLY A 65 44.33 15.86 -1.43
C GLY A 65 43.83 16.13 -2.88
N VAL A 66 42.74 15.49 -3.28
CA VAL A 66 42.11 15.70 -4.60
C VAL A 66 41.58 17.12 -4.74
N ALA A 67 40.92 17.68 -3.71
CA ALA A 67 40.46 19.06 -3.70
C ALA A 67 41.62 20.07 -3.79
N ALA A 68 42.75 19.79 -3.13
CA ALA A 68 43.95 20.61 -3.24
C ALA A 68 44.54 20.60 -4.65
N LEU A 69 44.66 19.41 -5.25
CA LEU A 69 45.15 19.24 -6.62
C LEU A 69 44.26 19.91 -7.65
N ALA A 70 42.92 19.82 -7.50
CA ALA A 70 41.98 20.49 -8.38
C ALA A 70 42.03 22.02 -8.31
N LEU A 71 42.28 22.59 -7.11
CA LEU A 71 42.48 24.02 -6.93
C LEU A 71 43.82 24.48 -7.51
N LEU A 72 44.91 23.76 -7.31
CA LEU A 72 46.21 24.02 -7.89
C LEU A 72 46.21 23.93 -9.43
N ALA A 73 45.48 22.98 -10.01
CA ALA A 73 45.32 22.84 -11.46
C ALA A 73 44.51 23.95 -12.06
N ARG A 74 43.51 24.52 -11.35
CA ARG A 74 42.63 25.58 -11.85
C ARG A 74 43.25 26.95 -11.82
N PHE A 75 44.18 27.23 -10.91
CA PHE A 75 44.80 28.56 -10.72
C PHE A 75 46.22 28.69 -11.23
N GLY A 76 46.89 27.61 -11.65
CA GLY A 76 48.25 27.59 -12.17
C GLY A 76 49.29 28.03 -11.13
N LEU A 77 50.39 27.28 -11.00
CA LEU A 77 51.44 27.53 -9.98
C LEU A 77 52.17 28.86 -10.13
N SER A 78 52.08 29.53 -11.29
CA SER A 78 52.90 30.71 -11.64
C SER A 78 52.25 32.08 -11.42
N SER A 79 50.98 32.10 -11.00
CA SER A 79 50.20 33.38 -10.93
C SER A 79 49.56 33.70 -9.59
N LEU A 80 49.89 32.98 -8.51
CA LEU A 80 49.29 33.20 -7.19
C LEU A 80 50.18 34.12 -6.33
N PRO A 81 49.72 35.32 -5.91
CA PRO A 81 50.38 36.10 -4.87
C PRO A 81 50.38 35.30 -3.55
N VAL A 82 51.38 35.57 -2.67
CA VAL A 82 51.59 34.85 -1.39
C VAL A 82 50.30 34.64 -0.57
N TRP A 83 49.38 35.62 -0.64
CA TRP A 83 48.01 35.52 -0.02
C TRP A 83 47.12 34.44 -0.65
N GLY A 84 47.23 34.17 -1.97
CA GLY A 84 46.45 33.13 -2.66
C GLY A 84 46.88 31.72 -2.23
N PHE A 85 48.17 31.52 -1.91
CA PHE A 85 48.65 30.26 -1.37
C PHE A 85 48.13 30.00 0.05
N ALA A 86 48.12 31.02 0.90
CA ALA A 86 47.59 30.95 2.26
C ALA A 86 46.06 30.66 2.28
N VAL A 87 45.28 31.28 1.39
CA VAL A 87 43.86 31.01 1.25
C VAL A 87 43.57 29.59 0.72
N SER A 88 44.36 29.13 -0.26
CA SER A 88 44.24 27.78 -0.79
C SER A 88 44.60 26.73 0.26
N LEU A 89 45.64 26.95 1.04
CA LEU A 89 46.04 26.09 2.16
C LEU A 89 44.96 26.07 3.26
N ALA A 90 44.37 27.22 3.58
CA ALA A 90 43.29 27.32 4.57
C ALA A 90 42.01 26.61 4.12
N LEU A 91 41.65 26.67 2.83
CA LEU A 91 40.53 25.96 2.25
C LEU A 91 40.72 24.43 2.25
N VAL A 92 41.95 23.97 1.97
CA VAL A 92 42.34 22.55 2.03
C VAL A 92 42.28 22.03 3.46
N LEU A 93 42.84 22.76 4.40
CA LEU A 93 42.81 22.43 5.83
C LEU A 93 41.36 22.51 6.39
N GLY A 94 40.59 23.49 5.95
CA GLY A 94 39.16 23.61 6.30
C GLY A 94 38.34 22.46 5.73
N GLY A 95 38.56 22.07 4.48
CA GLY A 95 37.88 20.92 3.83
C GLY A 95 38.26 19.59 4.51
N ALA A 96 39.54 19.39 4.85
CA ALA A 96 39.99 18.23 5.59
C ALA A 96 39.39 18.20 7.01
N ALA A 97 39.31 19.34 7.69
CA ALA A 97 38.69 19.46 9.02
C ALA A 97 37.17 19.19 8.98
N ILE A 98 36.47 19.71 7.99
CA ILE A 98 35.02 19.44 7.79
C ILE A 98 34.81 17.96 7.46
N GLY A 99 35.66 17.36 6.60
CA GLY A 99 35.61 15.95 6.29
C GLY A 99 35.88 15.08 7.53
N ALA A 100 36.86 15.47 8.37
CA ALA A 100 37.16 14.79 9.63
C ALA A 100 36.02 14.92 10.65
N VAL A 101 35.40 16.11 10.77
CA VAL A 101 34.26 16.34 11.67
C VAL A 101 33.01 15.59 11.16
N ALA A 102 32.70 15.61 9.87
CA ALA A 102 31.62 14.83 9.28
C ALA A 102 31.83 13.34 9.46
N SER A 103 33.09 12.89 9.36
CA SER A 103 33.49 11.49 9.60
C SER A 103 33.39 11.11 11.06
N LEU A 104 33.77 12.01 11.98
CA LEU A 104 33.60 11.83 13.43
C LEU A 104 32.14 11.81 13.86
N VAL A 105 31.29 12.66 13.24
CA VAL A 105 29.84 12.66 13.47
C VAL A 105 29.20 11.37 12.94
N ARG A 106 29.66 10.89 11.78
CA ARG A 106 29.21 9.62 11.21
C ARG A 106 29.69 8.42 12.03
N LEU A 107 30.94 8.45 12.56
CA LEU A 107 31.49 7.48 13.53
C LEU A 107 30.72 7.52 14.87
N ARG A 108 30.34 8.70 15.35
CA ARG A 108 29.48 8.83 16.55
C ARG A 108 28.06 8.33 16.34
N ARG A 109 27.53 8.42 15.10
CA ARG A 109 26.20 7.86 14.75
C ARG A 109 26.23 6.36 14.47
N SER A 110 27.32 5.82 13.93
CA SER A 110 27.54 4.36 13.77
C SER A 110 28.33 3.81 14.96
N ARG A 111 27.66 3.74 16.12
CA ARG A 111 28.34 3.47 17.40
C ARG A 111 29.03 2.12 17.51
N HIS A 112 28.61 1.07 16.80
CA HIS A 112 29.23 -0.25 16.72
C HIS A 112 28.91 -0.93 15.40
N GLY A 113 29.65 -1.93 14.97
CA GLY A 113 29.31 -2.83 13.87
C GLY A 113 28.04 -3.64 14.19
N VAL A 114 27.78 -3.84 15.50
CA VAL A 114 26.57 -4.42 16.09
C VAL A 114 25.82 -3.32 16.86
N GLU A 115 24.48 -3.32 16.84
CA GLU A 115 23.68 -2.33 17.56
C GLU A 115 23.91 -2.36 19.08
N HIS A 116 24.08 -1.20 19.70
CA HIS A 116 24.42 -1.06 21.13
C HIS A 116 23.36 -1.70 22.06
N GLY A 117 22.09 -1.64 21.63
CA GLY A 117 21.00 -2.27 22.37
C GLY A 117 21.10 -3.78 22.48
N ILE A 118 21.65 -4.44 21.47
CA ILE A 118 21.84 -5.89 21.47
C ILE A 118 22.97 -6.25 22.45
N ILE A 119 24.03 -5.44 22.45
CA ILE A 119 25.15 -5.62 23.39
C ILE A 119 24.66 -5.43 24.83
N ASP A 120 23.88 -4.38 25.10
CA ASP A 120 23.34 -4.10 26.44
C ASP A 120 22.37 -5.17 26.91
N ASP A 121 21.50 -5.68 26.03
CA ASP A 121 20.53 -6.71 26.36
C ASP A 121 21.19 -8.04 26.73
N HIS A 122 22.24 -8.44 26.01
CA HIS A 122 22.91 -9.73 26.21
C HIS A 122 24.06 -9.68 27.23
N SER A 123 24.62 -8.51 27.47
CA SER A 123 25.67 -8.32 28.50
C SER A 123 25.15 -8.50 29.94
N ARG A 124 23.84 -8.29 30.15
CA ARG A 124 23.20 -8.46 31.46
C ARG A 124 23.26 -9.89 31.98
N TRP A 125 23.31 -10.87 31.05
CA TRP A 125 23.27 -12.29 31.38
C TRP A 125 24.65 -12.93 31.48
N LEU A 126 25.74 -12.13 31.28
CA LEU A 126 27.11 -12.62 31.41
C LEU A 126 27.52 -12.74 32.88
N MET A 127 28.10 -13.90 33.21
CA MET A 127 28.78 -14.13 34.46
C MET A 127 30.19 -13.56 34.42
N PRO A 128 30.82 -13.24 35.58
CA PRO A 128 32.23 -12.96 35.64
C PRO A 128 33.08 -14.10 35.04
N GLY A 129 33.92 -13.79 34.09
CA GLY A 129 34.75 -14.77 33.35
C GLY A 129 34.11 -15.30 32.06
N GLU A 130 32.80 -15.10 31.83
CA GLU A 130 32.14 -15.50 30.58
C GLU A 130 32.31 -14.45 29.49
N SER A 131 32.12 -14.90 28.23
CA SER A 131 32.10 -14.04 27.06
C SER A 131 30.95 -14.37 26.12
N VAL A 132 30.47 -13.36 25.40
CA VAL A 132 29.47 -13.51 24.38
C VAL A 132 29.95 -12.94 23.05
N LEU A 133 29.94 -13.75 22.00
CA LEU A 133 30.22 -13.34 20.63
C LEU A 133 28.90 -13.00 19.94
N ILE A 134 28.80 -11.79 19.42
CA ILE A 134 27.63 -11.29 18.71
C ILE A 134 28.01 -11.09 17.25
N LEU A 135 27.33 -11.78 16.34
CA LEU A 135 27.53 -11.66 14.90
C LEU A 135 26.22 -11.18 14.24
N GLN A 136 26.30 -10.09 13.50
CA GLN A 136 25.20 -9.63 12.65
C GLN A 136 25.47 -10.00 11.20
N THR A 137 24.61 -10.85 10.59
CA THR A 137 24.77 -11.36 9.22
C THR A 137 23.42 -11.42 8.50
N PRO A 138 23.40 -11.39 7.14
CA PRO A 138 22.18 -11.72 6.40
C PRO A 138 21.68 -13.13 6.72
N VAL A 139 20.35 -13.29 6.71
CA VAL A 139 19.67 -14.57 7.02
C VAL A 139 20.21 -15.73 6.17
N ASP A 140 20.42 -15.48 4.87
CA ASP A 140 20.89 -16.47 3.90
C ASP A 140 22.31 -17.01 4.19
N SER A 141 23.05 -16.38 5.12
CA SER A 141 24.43 -16.70 5.45
C SER A 141 24.62 -17.30 6.86
N LEU A 142 23.55 -17.71 7.52
CA LEU A 142 23.56 -18.12 8.94
C LEU A 142 24.15 -19.50 9.21
N GLN A 143 23.96 -20.46 8.29
CA GLN A 143 24.35 -21.87 8.55
C GLN A 143 25.84 -22.04 8.82
N ARG A 144 26.70 -21.35 8.08
CA ARG A 144 28.15 -21.47 8.22
C ARG A 144 28.70 -20.88 9.53
N PRO A 145 28.27 -19.63 9.94
CA PRO A 145 28.64 -19.13 11.27
C PRO A 145 28.13 -19.98 12.42
N LEU A 146 26.91 -20.56 12.28
CA LEU A 146 26.35 -21.43 13.29
C LEU A 146 27.20 -22.73 13.48
N ALA A 147 27.60 -23.33 12.36
CA ALA A 147 28.52 -24.49 12.40
C ALA A 147 29.85 -24.14 13.07
N LEU A 148 30.45 -23.01 12.73
CA LEU A 148 31.69 -22.53 13.33
C LEU A 148 31.56 -22.28 14.85
N LEU A 149 30.41 -21.76 15.31
CA LEU A 149 30.17 -21.58 16.74
C LEU A 149 30.01 -22.92 17.46
N ARG A 150 29.38 -23.91 16.84
CA ARG A 150 29.23 -25.28 17.39
C ARG A 150 30.57 -26.00 17.47
N GLU A 151 31.51 -25.74 16.56
CA GLU A 151 32.86 -26.32 16.54
C GLU A 151 33.82 -25.61 17.50
N SER A 152 33.52 -24.40 17.96
CA SER A 152 34.42 -23.54 18.75
C SER A 152 34.38 -23.78 20.27
N GLY A 153 34.13 -25.02 20.75
CA GLY A 153 34.14 -25.35 22.18
C GLY A 153 32.77 -25.49 22.84
N GLU A 154 32.69 -25.41 24.18
CA GLU A 154 31.43 -25.43 24.94
C GLU A 154 30.62 -24.16 24.71
N SER A 155 30.20 -23.91 23.46
CA SER A 155 29.33 -22.79 23.13
C SER A 155 27.87 -23.22 23.02
N HIS A 156 26.99 -22.45 23.61
CA HIS A 156 25.57 -22.57 23.38
C HIS A 156 25.14 -21.50 22.37
N PRO A 157 25.16 -21.80 21.06
CA PRO A 157 24.74 -20.81 20.06
C PRO A 157 23.27 -20.54 20.19
N ALA A 158 22.90 -19.28 20.42
CA ALA A 158 21.54 -18.81 20.43
C ALA A 158 21.34 -17.81 19.28
N LEU A 159 20.27 -17.96 18.54
CA LEU A 159 19.86 -17.01 17.51
C LEU A 159 18.89 -16.02 18.13
N PHE A 160 19.25 -14.75 18.15
CA PHE A 160 18.36 -13.68 18.56
C PHE A 160 17.99 -12.82 17.37
N VAL A 161 16.72 -12.46 17.30
CA VAL A 161 16.19 -11.62 16.25
C VAL A 161 16.29 -10.16 16.67
N ILE A 162 16.81 -9.31 15.77
CA ILE A 162 16.92 -7.87 16.02
C ILE A 162 15.55 -7.24 15.95
N HIS A 163 15.05 -6.75 17.08
CA HIS A 163 13.89 -5.87 17.09
C HIS A 163 14.30 -4.41 16.84
N PRO A 164 13.73 -3.74 15.85
CA PRO A 164 13.80 -2.28 15.84
C PRO A 164 13.03 -1.76 17.08
N ARG A 165 13.77 -1.20 18.04
CA ARG A 165 13.28 -0.64 19.33
C ARG A 165 12.15 0.41 19.18
N ARG A 166 11.61 0.67 17.98
CA ARG A 166 10.75 1.82 17.70
C ARG A 166 9.24 1.59 17.78
N GLU A 167 8.75 0.37 17.91
CA GLU A 167 7.30 0.13 17.85
C GLU A 167 6.64 -0.37 19.16
N ARG A 168 7.18 -0.01 20.31
CA ARG A 168 6.48 -0.18 21.62
C ARG A 168 5.11 0.55 21.72
N ARG A 169 4.60 1.12 20.64
CA ARG A 169 3.26 1.71 20.53
C ARG A 169 2.35 0.97 19.55
N ILE A 170 2.49 -0.34 19.42
CA ILE A 170 1.36 -1.13 18.93
C ILE A 170 0.41 -1.15 20.13
N ARG A 171 -0.70 -0.43 19.99
CA ARG A 171 -1.76 -0.43 21.01
C ARG A 171 -2.09 -1.87 21.31
N GLU A 172 -2.19 -2.19 22.59
CA GLU A 172 -2.71 -3.46 23.05
C GLU A 172 -3.96 -3.80 22.23
N ARG A 173 -4.03 -5.06 21.82
CA ARG A 173 -5.18 -5.62 21.12
C ARG A 173 -6.43 -5.24 21.91
N ASP A 174 -7.35 -4.49 21.33
CA ASP A 174 -8.67 -4.26 21.91
C ASP A 174 -9.33 -5.64 22.06
N ARG A 175 -9.22 -6.22 23.26
CA ARG A 175 -9.84 -7.49 23.61
C ARG A 175 -11.32 -7.24 23.86
N SER A 176 -12.09 -7.13 22.78
CA SER A 176 -13.53 -7.10 22.89
C SER A 176 -14.11 -8.51 22.98
N VAL A 177 -15.23 -8.61 23.61
CA VAL A 177 -15.99 -9.86 23.72
C VAL A 177 -16.59 -10.18 22.35
N ASN A 178 -16.44 -11.42 21.90
CA ASN A 178 -17.10 -11.90 20.68
C ASN A 178 -18.62 -11.84 20.90
N LEU A 179 -19.34 -11.06 20.10
CA LEU A 179 -20.77 -10.84 20.24
C LEU A 179 -21.57 -11.72 19.28
N PRO A 180 -22.72 -12.28 19.69
CA PRO A 180 -23.68 -12.91 18.78
C PRO A 180 -24.21 -11.90 17.77
N SER A 181 -24.70 -12.37 16.60
CA SER A 181 -25.14 -11.53 15.49
C SER A 181 -26.20 -10.47 15.87
N THR A 182 -27.13 -10.79 16.78
CA THR A 182 -28.12 -9.84 17.29
C THR A 182 -27.50 -8.73 18.12
N GLN A 183 -26.57 -9.05 18.99
CA GLN A 183 -25.86 -8.09 19.82
C GLN A 183 -24.87 -7.22 19.03
N ILE A 184 -24.34 -7.75 17.93
CA ILE A 184 -23.49 -6.98 17.00
C ILE A 184 -24.27 -5.82 16.38
N GLN A 185 -25.55 -6.02 16.02
CA GLN A 185 -26.38 -4.96 15.45
C GLN A 185 -26.70 -3.86 16.48
N GLU A 186 -27.08 -4.23 17.69
CA GLU A 186 -27.32 -3.28 18.79
C GLU A 186 -26.03 -2.50 19.13
N HIS A 187 -24.90 -3.19 19.08
CA HIS A 187 -23.60 -2.58 19.29
C HIS A 187 -23.26 -1.57 18.20
N ALA A 188 -23.52 -1.90 16.93
CA ALA A 188 -23.32 -1.01 15.78
C ALA A 188 -24.16 0.29 15.92
N GLN A 189 -25.42 0.18 16.35
CA GLN A 189 -26.28 1.33 16.58
C GLN A 189 -25.77 2.23 17.71
N ARG A 190 -25.35 1.63 18.81
CA ARG A 190 -24.76 2.36 19.95
C ARG A 190 -23.47 3.07 19.52
N HIS A 191 -22.59 2.38 18.83
CA HIS A 191 -21.34 2.93 18.32
C HIS A 191 -21.58 4.11 17.36
N ALA A 192 -22.60 4.02 16.49
CA ALA A 192 -23.00 5.10 15.61
C ALA A 192 -23.46 6.34 16.38
N GLY A 193 -24.22 6.15 17.46
CA GLY A 193 -24.71 7.24 18.32
C GLY A 193 -23.61 7.92 19.16
N GLU A 194 -22.59 7.18 19.54
CA GLU A 194 -21.44 7.69 20.32
C GLU A 194 -20.37 8.39 19.48
N GLN A 195 -20.36 8.16 18.17
CA GLN A 195 -19.39 8.78 17.29
C GLN A 195 -19.65 10.27 17.05
N VAL A 196 -18.72 11.10 17.49
CA VAL A 196 -18.74 12.54 17.19
C VAL A 196 -17.80 12.84 16.05
N VAL A 197 -18.36 13.38 14.95
CA VAL A 197 -17.61 13.79 13.76
C VAL A 197 -16.99 15.16 14.00
N ASP A 198 -15.72 15.31 13.65
CA ASP A 198 -15.08 16.64 13.62
C ASP A 198 -15.57 17.40 12.38
N PRO A 199 -16.13 18.61 12.52
CA PRO A 199 -16.56 19.41 11.38
C PRO A 199 -15.40 19.91 10.52
N ARG A 200 -14.18 19.73 10.99
CA ARG A 200 -12.97 20.16 10.27
C ARG A 200 -12.55 19.12 9.23
N PRO A 201 -12.04 19.58 8.06
CA PRO A 201 -11.56 18.65 7.04
C PRO A 201 -10.37 17.83 7.56
N ASN A 202 -10.32 16.56 7.17
CA ASN A 202 -9.19 15.69 7.47
C ASN A 202 -7.88 16.25 6.90
N ARG A 203 -6.87 16.45 7.75
CA ARG A 203 -5.53 16.92 7.36
C ARG A 203 -4.43 15.90 7.65
N SER A 204 -4.74 14.85 8.40
CA SER A 204 -3.80 13.83 8.79
C SER A 204 -3.73 12.71 7.76
N VAL A 205 -2.55 12.22 7.47
CA VAL A 205 -2.31 11.00 6.67
C VAL A 205 -1.65 9.91 7.52
N GLU A 206 -1.80 10.02 8.83
CA GLU A 206 -1.13 9.15 9.81
C GLU A 206 -1.43 7.66 9.58
N LEU A 207 -2.69 7.30 9.31
CA LEU A 207 -3.11 5.91 9.07
C LEU A 207 -2.39 5.31 7.85
N LEU A 208 -2.30 6.05 6.73
CA LEU A 208 -1.59 5.59 5.54
C LEU A 208 -0.08 5.48 5.75
N GLN A 209 0.50 6.40 6.54
CA GLN A 209 1.92 6.33 6.90
C GLN A 209 2.18 5.15 7.85
N ARG A 210 1.26 4.90 8.78
CA ARG A 210 1.31 3.76 9.69
C ARG A 210 1.27 2.45 8.91
N LEU A 211 0.34 2.31 7.96
CA LEU A 211 0.25 1.13 7.10
C LEU A 211 1.52 0.88 6.27
N ARG A 212 2.13 1.94 5.70
CA ARG A 212 3.40 1.82 4.96
C ARG A 212 4.55 1.35 5.85
N ARG A 213 4.61 1.83 7.08
CA ARG A 213 5.62 1.38 8.06
C ARG A 213 5.36 -0.05 8.49
N SER A 214 4.10 -0.42 8.75
CA SER A 214 3.70 -1.78 9.09
C SER A 214 4.09 -2.78 8.01
N ARG A 215 3.93 -2.45 6.73
CA ARG A 215 4.37 -3.29 5.60
C ARG A 215 5.85 -3.64 5.66
N LEU A 216 6.71 -2.63 5.87
CA LEU A 216 8.16 -2.84 5.96
C LEU A 216 8.53 -3.66 7.19
N TRP A 217 7.86 -3.41 8.29
CA TRP A 217 8.08 -4.10 9.54
C TRP A 217 7.64 -5.57 9.46
N ILE A 218 6.45 -5.88 8.91
CA ILE A 218 5.97 -7.26 8.73
C ILE A 218 6.95 -8.06 7.87
N ARG A 219 7.44 -7.52 6.77
CA ARG A 219 8.47 -8.19 5.96
C ARG A 219 9.73 -8.53 6.75
N GLN A 220 10.17 -7.62 7.64
CA GLN A 220 11.29 -7.90 8.50
C GLN A 220 10.98 -9.04 9.48
N VAL A 221 9.80 -9.02 10.10
CA VAL A 221 9.36 -10.09 11.00
C VAL A 221 9.27 -11.43 10.30
N CYS A 222 8.68 -11.49 9.10
CA CYS A 222 8.63 -12.72 8.32
C CYS A 222 10.05 -13.25 8.00
N ALA A 223 10.98 -12.38 7.65
CA ALA A 223 12.37 -12.78 7.43
C ALA A 223 13.02 -13.35 8.71
N ASP A 224 12.75 -12.74 9.86
CA ASP A 224 13.30 -13.14 11.15
C ASP A 224 12.70 -14.49 11.62
N LEU A 225 11.38 -14.66 11.49
CA LEU A 225 10.70 -15.94 11.79
C LEU A 225 11.12 -17.06 10.85
N SER A 226 11.29 -16.76 9.55
CA SER A 226 11.81 -17.72 8.57
C SER A 226 13.22 -18.19 8.91
N ALA A 227 14.08 -17.27 9.36
CA ALA A 227 15.42 -17.61 9.83
C ALA A 227 15.40 -18.55 11.03
N ALA A 228 14.51 -18.29 12.00
CA ALA A 228 14.34 -19.15 13.16
C ALA A 228 13.88 -20.55 12.74
N SER A 229 12.91 -20.66 11.82
CA SER A 229 12.41 -21.92 11.29
C SER A 229 13.50 -22.71 10.56
N GLN A 230 14.34 -22.05 9.74
CA GLN A 230 15.48 -22.70 9.06
C GLN A 230 16.53 -23.27 10.03
N LEU A 231 16.60 -22.74 11.24
CA LEU A 231 17.49 -23.21 12.31
C LEU A 231 16.82 -24.24 13.22
N GLU A 232 15.72 -24.86 12.75
CA GLU A 232 14.94 -25.88 13.48
C GLU A 232 14.42 -25.37 14.86
N GLN A 233 14.34 -24.05 15.04
CA GLN A 233 13.71 -23.49 16.24
C GLN A 233 12.19 -23.64 16.10
N LYS A 234 11.55 -24.16 17.14
CA LYS A 234 10.09 -24.26 17.17
C LYS A 234 9.48 -22.86 17.24
N THR A 235 8.68 -22.53 16.25
CA THR A 235 7.86 -21.31 16.17
C THR A 235 6.48 -21.55 16.80
N THR A 236 5.73 -20.47 17.05
CA THR A 236 4.35 -20.59 17.50
C THR A 236 3.43 -20.85 16.30
N PRO A 237 2.28 -21.55 16.47
CA PRO A 237 1.35 -21.81 15.38
C PRO A 237 0.83 -20.53 14.68
N ALA A 238 0.74 -19.42 15.40
CA ALA A 238 0.40 -18.13 14.80
C ALA A 238 1.53 -17.60 13.89
N ALA A 239 2.80 -17.82 14.24
CA ALA A 239 3.95 -17.48 13.39
C ALA A 239 3.94 -18.27 12.08
N ASP A 240 3.62 -19.55 12.14
CA ASP A 240 3.52 -20.41 10.94
C ASP A 240 2.42 -19.89 10.00
N TRP A 241 1.25 -19.51 10.53
CA TRP A 241 0.20 -18.84 9.73
C TRP A 241 0.68 -17.57 9.04
N ILE A 242 1.47 -16.74 9.72
CA ILE A 242 2.00 -15.50 9.17
C ILE A 242 2.99 -15.79 8.04
N LEU A 243 3.90 -16.74 8.23
CA LEU A 243 4.88 -17.15 7.24
C LEU A 243 4.24 -17.72 5.97
N ASP A 244 3.30 -18.65 6.14
CA ASP A 244 2.63 -19.32 5.03
C ASP A 244 1.76 -18.38 4.20
N ASN A 245 1.33 -17.25 4.78
CA ASN A 245 0.38 -16.32 4.17
C ASN A 245 0.93 -14.88 4.00
N GLU A 246 2.26 -14.69 4.02
CA GLU A 246 2.88 -13.37 3.82
C GLU A 246 2.41 -12.68 2.53
N TYR A 247 2.24 -13.46 1.44
CA TYR A 247 1.79 -12.95 0.15
C TYR A 247 0.40 -12.29 0.19
N ILE A 248 -0.50 -12.78 1.08
CA ILE A 248 -1.83 -12.20 1.29
C ILE A 248 -1.72 -10.82 1.94
N LEU A 249 -0.84 -10.67 2.93
CA LEU A 249 -0.59 -9.39 3.60
C LEU A 249 -0.03 -8.36 2.62
N GLU A 250 0.94 -8.78 1.82
CA GLU A 250 1.57 -7.92 0.83
C GLU A 250 0.57 -7.48 -0.25
N GLY A 251 -0.25 -8.41 -0.76
CA GLY A 251 -1.30 -8.13 -1.73
C GLY A 251 -2.34 -7.15 -1.19
N ASN A 252 -2.93 -7.45 -0.02
CA ASN A 252 -3.94 -6.57 0.59
C ASN A 252 -3.38 -5.19 0.97
N THR A 253 -2.14 -5.12 1.45
CA THR A 253 -1.50 -3.83 1.76
C THR A 253 -1.32 -2.97 0.50
N ARG A 254 -0.93 -3.59 -0.61
CA ARG A 254 -0.81 -2.92 -1.92
C ARG A 254 -2.17 -2.42 -2.39
N ASP A 255 -3.19 -3.26 -2.33
CA ASP A 255 -4.57 -2.92 -2.73
C ASP A 255 -5.10 -1.72 -1.94
N VAL A 256 -4.89 -1.69 -0.63
CA VAL A 256 -5.27 -0.55 0.20
C VAL A 256 -4.57 0.73 -0.27
N LEU A 257 -3.25 0.68 -0.50
CA LEU A 257 -2.48 1.87 -0.89
C LEU A 257 -2.84 2.39 -2.29
N VAL A 258 -3.29 1.51 -3.20
CA VAL A 258 -3.76 1.87 -4.54
C VAL A 258 -5.17 2.43 -4.49
N ASN A 259 -6.10 1.77 -3.79
CA ASN A 259 -7.51 2.09 -3.78
C ASN A 259 -7.89 3.19 -2.77
N LEU A 260 -6.97 3.57 -1.87
CA LEU A 260 -7.15 4.66 -0.92
C LEU A 260 -6.08 5.76 -1.13
N PRO A 261 -6.08 6.45 -2.29
CA PRO A 261 -5.10 7.50 -2.56
C PRO A 261 -5.28 8.68 -1.60
N ARG A 262 -4.18 9.40 -1.33
CA ARG A 262 -4.14 10.51 -0.37
C ARG A 262 -5.28 11.52 -0.53
N LYS A 263 -5.63 11.89 -1.77
CA LYS A 263 -6.70 12.87 -2.04
C LYS A 263 -8.08 12.37 -1.61
N TYR A 264 -8.33 11.08 -1.80
CA TYR A 264 -9.56 10.45 -1.37
C TYR A 264 -9.61 10.32 0.16
N TYR A 265 -8.54 9.79 0.76
CA TYR A 265 -8.43 9.65 2.21
C TYR A 265 -8.68 10.96 2.98
N LEU A 266 -8.16 12.09 2.47
CA LEU A 266 -8.33 13.41 3.09
C LEU A 266 -9.76 13.99 2.98
N ARG A 267 -10.65 13.38 2.19
CA ARG A 267 -12.07 13.76 2.11
C ARG A 267 -12.95 13.03 3.12
N LEU A 268 -12.45 11.93 3.67
CA LEU A 268 -13.23 11.13 4.63
C LEU A 268 -13.47 11.92 5.93
N PRO A 269 -14.69 11.87 6.48
CA PRO A 269 -15.00 12.43 7.79
C PRO A 269 -14.14 11.81 8.89
N VAL A 270 -13.71 12.61 9.85
CA VAL A 270 -12.82 12.18 10.95
C VAL A 270 -13.50 12.28 12.31
N LEU A 271 -13.06 11.45 13.24
CA LEU A 271 -13.55 11.40 14.61
C LEU A 271 -12.96 12.53 15.45
N ALA A 272 -13.81 13.14 16.27
CA ALA A 272 -13.41 14.09 17.31
C ALA A 272 -13.10 13.42 18.66
N SER A 273 -13.48 12.15 18.85
CA SER A 273 -13.32 11.39 20.10
C SER A 273 -11.85 11.13 20.46
N ALA A 274 -11.53 11.05 21.77
CA ALA A 274 -10.16 10.96 22.25
C ALA A 274 -9.39 9.72 21.75
N SER A 275 -10.06 8.55 21.61
CA SER A 275 -9.41 7.29 21.24
C SER A 275 -8.95 7.22 19.78
N TYR A 276 -9.72 7.83 18.86
CA TYR A 276 -9.44 7.80 17.40
C TYR A 276 -9.43 9.19 16.79
N ARG A 277 -9.11 10.20 17.56
CA ARG A 277 -9.13 11.61 17.12
C ARG A 277 -8.32 11.83 15.85
N GLY A 278 -8.94 12.41 14.82
CA GLY A 278 -8.31 12.73 13.55
C GLY A 278 -8.15 11.52 12.60
N LEU A 279 -8.66 10.33 12.96
CA LEU A 279 -8.78 9.18 12.08
C LEU A 279 -10.17 9.14 11.43
N PRO A 280 -10.31 8.55 10.22
CA PRO A 280 -11.62 8.43 9.56
C PRO A 280 -12.65 7.72 10.44
N CYS A 281 -13.90 8.21 10.42
CA CYS A 281 -15.01 7.61 11.16
C CYS A 281 -15.20 6.14 10.78
N ILE A 282 -15.12 5.86 9.49
CA ILE A 282 -15.23 4.50 8.95
C ILE A 282 -14.10 3.56 9.41
N TYR A 283 -12.94 4.09 9.81
CA TYR A 283 -11.88 3.30 10.43
C TYR A 283 -12.29 2.85 11.85
N GLY A 284 -12.93 3.74 12.62
CA GLY A 284 -13.49 3.39 13.93
C GLY A 284 -14.50 2.26 13.82
N LEU A 285 -15.44 2.37 12.87
CA LEU A 285 -16.43 1.33 12.55
C LEU A 285 -15.75 0.00 12.20
N ALA A 286 -14.76 0.02 11.31
CA ALA A 286 -14.04 -1.18 10.89
C ALA A 286 -13.30 -1.86 12.05
N LYS A 287 -12.65 -1.08 12.92
CA LYS A 287 -11.98 -1.59 14.13
C LYS A 287 -12.96 -2.27 15.08
N ASP A 288 -14.11 -1.66 15.26
CA ASP A 288 -15.14 -2.15 16.14
C ASP A 288 -15.74 -3.48 15.65
N LEU A 289 -16.13 -3.55 14.38
CA LEU A 289 -16.64 -4.78 13.78
C LEU A 289 -15.60 -5.93 13.89
N VAL A 290 -14.35 -5.67 13.49
CA VAL A 290 -13.27 -6.66 13.53
C VAL A 290 -13.01 -7.15 14.96
N ALA A 291 -13.09 -6.25 15.94
CA ALA A 291 -12.87 -6.58 17.35
C ALA A 291 -13.96 -7.48 17.92
N HIS A 292 -15.22 -7.27 17.55
CA HIS A 292 -16.38 -8.01 18.09
C HIS A 292 -16.75 -9.29 17.33
N THR A 293 -16.05 -9.60 16.22
CA THR A 293 -16.26 -10.82 15.41
C THR A 293 -15.12 -11.82 15.52
N ASP A 294 -14.21 -11.67 16.47
CA ASP A 294 -12.96 -12.43 16.55
C ASP A 294 -12.23 -12.49 15.19
N LEU A 295 -12.14 -11.35 14.50
CA LEU A 295 -11.48 -11.19 13.21
C LEU A 295 -12.15 -11.98 12.06
N ARG A 296 -13.30 -12.59 12.30
CA ARG A 296 -14.06 -13.36 11.30
C ARG A 296 -15.06 -12.46 10.59
N LEU A 297 -14.76 -12.11 9.33
CA LEU A 297 -15.61 -11.33 8.48
C LEU A 297 -16.19 -12.19 7.35
N ASP A 298 -17.50 -12.10 7.17
CA ASP A 298 -18.25 -12.62 6.03
C ASP A 298 -19.22 -11.55 5.52
N ARG A 299 -19.86 -11.82 4.36
CA ARG A 299 -20.80 -10.87 3.75
C ARG A 299 -21.93 -10.50 4.69
N GLU A 300 -22.45 -11.48 5.41
CA GLU A 300 -23.66 -11.31 6.24
C GLU A 300 -23.38 -10.40 7.45
N ASN A 301 -22.29 -10.65 8.19
CA ASN A 301 -21.98 -9.83 9.36
C ASN A 301 -21.53 -8.42 8.99
N VAL A 302 -20.82 -8.25 7.86
CA VAL A 302 -20.45 -6.92 7.36
C VAL A 302 -21.66 -6.11 6.95
N LEU A 303 -22.59 -6.71 6.18
CA LEU A 303 -23.84 -6.04 5.77
C LEU A 303 -24.71 -5.68 6.99
N ALA A 304 -25.00 -6.66 7.86
CA ALA A 304 -25.83 -6.45 9.04
C ALA A 304 -25.27 -5.35 9.97
N PHE A 305 -23.97 -5.28 10.13
CA PHE A 305 -23.33 -4.24 10.94
C PHE A 305 -23.44 -2.85 10.31
N ILE A 306 -23.20 -2.73 9.00
CA ILE A 306 -23.27 -1.45 8.29
C ILE A 306 -24.73 -0.95 8.21
N GLU A 307 -25.68 -1.82 7.94
CA GLU A 307 -27.10 -1.47 7.93
C GLU A 307 -27.59 -0.99 9.30
N ALA A 308 -27.22 -1.72 10.36
CA ALA A 308 -27.55 -1.31 11.72
C ALA A 308 -26.89 0.02 12.10
N TYR A 309 -25.64 0.25 11.73
CA TYR A 309 -24.97 1.53 11.90
C TYR A 309 -25.68 2.66 11.14
N GLN A 310 -26.05 2.43 9.89
CA GLN A 310 -26.75 3.42 9.05
C GLN A 310 -28.17 3.73 9.50
N SER A 311 -28.79 2.90 10.34
CA SER A 311 -30.07 3.24 10.95
C SER A 311 -30.00 4.44 11.91
N VAL A 312 -28.79 4.76 12.41
CA VAL A 312 -28.53 5.87 13.33
C VAL A 312 -27.75 7.00 12.64
N ARG A 313 -26.72 6.63 11.86
CA ARG A 313 -25.89 7.60 11.13
C ARG A 313 -25.63 7.11 9.71
N THR A 314 -26.12 7.86 8.72
CA THR A 314 -25.88 7.57 7.31
C THR A 314 -24.40 7.75 6.94
N LEU A 315 -23.87 6.79 6.20
CA LEU A 315 -22.53 6.85 5.63
C LEU A 315 -22.58 7.55 4.27
N THR A 316 -21.60 8.43 4.05
CA THR A 316 -21.41 9.06 2.74
C THR A 316 -20.97 8.04 1.69
N ILE A 317 -21.15 8.35 0.40
CA ILE A 317 -20.67 7.51 -0.71
C ILE A 317 -19.16 7.23 -0.56
N GLY A 318 -18.40 8.26 -0.21
CA GLY A 318 -16.95 8.11 0.06
C GLY A 318 -16.66 7.18 1.22
N GLU A 319 -17.41 7.23 2.34
CA GLU A 319 -17.24 6.29 3.46
C GLU A 319 -17.56 4.86 3.06
N LEU A 320 -18.64 4.62 2.30
CA LEU A 320 -19.03 3.29 1.84
C LEU A 320 -17.95 2.64 0.97
N TRP A 321 -17.37 3.37 0.02
CA TRP A 321 -16.25 2.88 -0.80
C TRP A 321 -14.95 2.68 -0.03
N ALA A 322 -14.80 3.33 1.14
CA ALA A 322 -13.66 3.14 2.02
C ALA A 322 -13.79 1.92 2.94
N VAL A 323 -15.01 1.37 3.16
CA VAL A 323 -15.25 0.22 4.05
C VAL A 323 -14.27 -0.94 3.81
N PRO A 324 -14.14 -1.49 2.59
CA PRO A 324 -13.26 -2.63 2.34
C PRO A 324 -11.81 -2.34 2.69
N GLN A 325 -11.37 -1.11 2.47
CA GLN A 325 -9.99 -0.71 2.75
C GLN A 325 -9.75 -0.57 4.26
N MET A 326 -10.72 -0.05 4.99
CA MET A 326 -10.62 0.12 6.45
C MET A 326 -10.70 -1.22 7.18
N LEU A 327 -11.54 -2.16 6.71
CA LEU A 327 -11.58 -3.53 7.23
C LEU A 327 -10.25 -4.25 7.02
N ARG A 328 -9.64 -4.13 5.83
CA ARG A 328 -8.31 -4.67 5.55
C ARG A 328 -7.24 -4.07 6.47
N ILE A 329 -7.24 -2.74 6.67
CA ILE A 329 -6.30 -2.08 7.59
C ILE A 329 -6.47 -2.63 9.01
N ALA A 330 -7.70 -2.75 9.51
CA ALA A 330 -7.99 -3.25 10.84
C ALA A 330 -7.50 -4.70 11.03
N LEU A 331 -7.69 -5.57 10.03
CA LEU A 331 -7.20 -6.95 10.05
C LEU A 331 -5.66 -7.01 10.00
N ILE A 332 -5.02 -6.22 9.13
CA ILE A 332 -3.55 -6.16 9.00
C ILE A 332 -2.93 -5.71 10.33
N GLU A 333 -3.51 -4.73 11.01
CA GLU A 333 -3.03 -4.28 12.32
C GLU A 333 -3.16 -5.34 13.40
N ASN A 334 -4.21 -6.16 13.37
CA ASN A 334 -4.34 -7.29 14.29
C ASN A 334 -3.31 -8.39 13.98
N ILE A 335 -3.07 -8.72 12.70
CA ILE A 335 -2.01 -9.66 12.30
C ILE A 335 -0.64 -9.13 12.72
N GLN A 336 -0.40 -7.83 12.60
CA GLN A 336 0.82 -7.22 13.12
C GLN A 336 0.98 -7.43 14.62
N SER A 337 -0.09 -7.33 15.41
CA SER A 337 -0.07 -7.63 16.84
C SER A 337 0.33 -9.09 17.11
N PHE A 338 -0.21 -10.05 16.35
CA PHE A 338 0.22 -11.46 16.45
C PHE A 338 1.70 -11.66 16.08
N ALA A 339 2.18 -10.96 15.06
CA ALA A 339 3.58 -11.01 14.67
C ALA A 339 4.52 -10.48 15.75
N VAL A 340 4.13 -9.43 16.49
CA VAL A 340 4.87 -8.94 17.66
C VAL A 340 4.93 -10.01 18.74
N THR A 341 3.77 -10.57 19.11
CA THR A 341 3.70 -11.62 20.14
C THR A 341 4.54 -12.84 19.73
N ALA A 342 4.46 -13.27 18.46
CA ALA A 342 5.26 -14.41 17.98
C ALA A 342 6.78 -14.18 18.08
N LEU A 343 7.25 -12.97 17.83
CA LEU A 343 8.66 -12.61 18.03
C LEU A 343 9.06 -12.55 19.51
N GLU A 344 8.18 -12.02 20.35
CA GLU A 344 8.39 -12.01 21.79
C GLU A 344 8.44 -13.44 22.34
N ASP A 345 7.51 -14.31 21.93
CA ASP A 345 7.49 -15.72 22.29
C ASP A 345 8.77 -16.46 21.83
N LEU A 346 9.26 -16.19 20.62
CA LEU A 346 10.50 -16.75 20.12
C LEU A 346 11.69 -16.34 20.99
N ARG A 347 11.79 -15.06 21.37
CA ARG A 347 12.82 -14.55 22.26
C ARG A 347 12.76 -15.18 23.65
N GLU A 348 11.58 -15.23 24.24
CA GLU A 348 11.36 -15.83 25.56
C GLU A 348 11.71 -17.32 25.59
N ARG A 349 11.43 -18.03 24.49
CA ARG A 349 11.84 -19.42 24.32
C ARG A 349 13.36 -19.57 24.31
N GLN A 350 14.05 -18.76 23.51
CA GLN A 350 15.52 -18.78 23.43
C GLN A 350 16.16 -18.47 24.79
N LEU A 351 15.53 -17.59 25.54
CA LEU A 351 15.92 -17.27 26.90
C LEU A 351 15.72 -18.46 27.85
N ALA A 352 14.59 -19.14 27.72
CA ALA A 352 14.30 -20.36 28.49
C ALA A 352 15.29 -21.48 28.15
N ASP A 353 15.62 -21.68 26.86
CA ASP A 353 16.63 -22.65 26.42
C ASP A 353 18.01 -22.34 27.05
N LEU A 354 18.42 -21.07 27.05
CA LEU A 354 19.70 -20.63 27.65
C LEU A 354 19.74 -20.95 29.15
N TRP A 355 18.69 -20.56 29.88
CA TRP A 355 18.66 -20.78 31.33
C TRP A 355 18.47 -22.27 31.70
N ALA A 356 17.69 -23.03 30.93
CA ALA A 356 17.55 -24.46 31.12
C ALA A 356 18.90 -25.17 31.00
N ASN A 357 19.68 -24.88 29.95
CA ASN A 357 21.02 -25.44 29.77
C ASN A 357 21.97 -25.08 30.93
N ARG A 358 21.94 -23.84 31.43
CA ARG A 358 22.73 -23.40 32.57
C ARG A 358 22.36 -24.10 33.86
N LEU A 359 21.04 -24.20 34.13
CA LEU A 359 20.53 -24.88 35.31
C LEU A 359 20.88 -26.38 35.33
N THR A 360 20.71 -27.05 34.18
CA THR A 360 21.09 -28.45 33.99
C THR A 360 22.60 -28.66 34.20
N ALA A 361 23.43 -27.81 33.60
CA ALA A 361 24.88 -27.86 33.77
C ALA A 361 25.31 -27.62 35.22
N ALA A 362 24.65 -26.67 35.90
CA ALA A 362 24.94 -26.39 37.32
C ALA A 362 24.47 -27.54 38.23
N ASN A 363 23.33 -28.14 37.94
CA ASN A 363 22.84 -29.31 38.67
C ASN A 363 23.84 -30.49 38.63
N ARG A 364 24.43 -30.74 37.45
CA ARG A 364 25.47 -31.78 37.28
C ARG A 364 26.75 -31.52 38.05
N ARG A 365 27.03 -30.25 38.39
CA ARG A 365 28.23 -29.82 39.15
C ARG A 365 28.00 -29.77 40.67
N GLY A 366 26.74 -29.78 41.10
CA GLY A 366 26.37 -29.83 42.51
C GLY A 366 25.29 -28.79 42.94
N SER A 367 24.64 -29.04 44.05
CA SER A 367 23.53 -28.23 44.55
C SER A 367 23.89 -26.76 44.80
N ASP A 368 25.07 -26.47 45.27
CA ASP A 368 25.51 -25.10 45.57
C ASP A 368 25.59 -24.23 44.33
N GLN A 369 26.05 -24.83 43.20
CA GLN A 369 26.08 -24.15 41.92
C GLN A 369 24.66 -23.95 41.33
N LEU A 370 23.77 -24.92 41.53
CA LEU A 370 22.36 -24.77 41.12
C LEU A 370 21.72 -23.57 41.81
N PHE A 371 21.91 -23.42 43.11
CA PHE A 371 21.33 -22.28 43.88
C PHE A 371 21.94 -20.93 43.41
N MET A 372 23.21 -20.88 43.10
CA MET A 372 23.86 -19.69 42.54
C MET A 372 23.23 -19.27 41.21
N ILE A 373 23.10 -20.21 40.27
CA ILE A 373 22.51 -19.95 38.96
C ILE A 373 21.04 -19.57 39.09
N LEU A 374 20.29 -20.22 39.98
CA LEU A 374 18.89 -19.88 40.26
C LEU A 374 18.74 -18.45 40.86
N ALA A 375 19.64 -18.04 41.73
CA ALA A 375 19.66 -16.69 42.27
C ALA A 375 19.94 -15.63 41.19
N GLU A 376 20.81 -15.97 40.23
CA GLU A 376 21.09 -15.09 39.09
C GLU A 376 19.94 -15.03 38.12
N LEU A 377 19.28 -16.15 37.81
CA LEU A 377 18.03 -16.17 37.04
C LEU A 377 16.98 -15.25 37.69
N ALA A 378 16.77 -15.39 39.00
CA ALA A 378 15.79 -14.57 39.74
C ALA A 378 16.16 -13.07 39.74
N LYS A 379 17.45 -12.74 39.68
CA LYS A 379 17.94 -11.36 39.57
C LYS A 379 17.83 -10.83 38.13
N ALA A 380 18.11 -11.65 37.13
CA ALA A 380 18.09 -11.27 35.70
C ALA A 380 16.63 -11.09 35.21
N GLU A 381 15.75 -11.99 35.66
CA GLU A 381 14.33 -12.02 35.30
C GLU A 381 13.44 -11.93 36.56
N PRO A 382 13.31 -10.73 37.16
CA PRO A 382 12.54 -10.55 38.38
C PRO A 382 11.02 -10.72 38.16
N GLN A 383 10.54 -10.55 36.93
CA GLN A 383 9.17 -10.73 36.49
C GLN A 383 9.14 -11.48 35.16
N PRO A 384 9.42 -12.80 35.16
CA PRO A 384 9.43 -13.58 33.95
C PRO A 384 8.02 -13.64 33.32
N SER A 385 7.95 -13.77 32.00
CA SER A 385 6.67 -13.96 31.32
C SER A 385 6.08 -15.35 31.60
N PRO A 386 4.74 -15.52 31.56
CA PRO A 386 4.11 -16.82 31.65
C PRO A 386 4.62 -17.81 30.59
N TYR A 387 4.91 -17.32 29.38
CA TYR A 387 5.45 -18.12 28.29
C TYR A 387 6.87 -18.64 28.62
N PHE A 388 7.76 -17.78 29.12
CA PHE A 388 9.09 -18.16 29.58
C PHE A 388 9.00 -19.25 30.64
N GLY A 389 8.14 -19.05 31.66
CA GLY A 389 7.93 -20.03 32.71
C GLY A 389 7.47 -21.40 32.20
N ALA A 390 6.45 -21.41 31.32
CA ALA A 390 5.94 -22.64 30.72
C ALA A 390 7.02 -23.36 29.87
N GLN A 391 7.80 -22.62 29.06
CA GLN A 391 8.89 -23.19 28.27
C GLN A 391 10.01 -23.74 29.17
N LEU A 392 10.41 -23.01 30.20
CA LEU A 392 11.43 -23.49 31.14
C LEU A 392 11.02 -24.78 31.84
N VAL A 393 9.76 -24.89 32.30
CA VAL A 393 9.20 -26.12 32.88
C VAL A 393 9.25 -27.27 31.87
N SER A 394 8.85 -27.01 30.62
CA SER A 394 8.85 -28.02 29.56
C SER A 394 10.27 -28.56 29.24
N LEU A 395 11.26 -27.66 29.25
CA LEU A 395 12.67 -28.02 28.96
C LEU A 395 13.34 -28.80 30.09
N LEU A 396 12.91 -28.55 31.34
CA LEU A 396 13.45 -29.18 32.55
C LEU A 396 12.65 -30.42 32.97
N TYR A 397 11.65 -30.84 32.22
CA TYR A 397 10.72 -31.91 32.58
C TYR A 397 11.43 -33.23 32.91
N ASP A 398 12.40 -33.63 32.12
CA ASP A 398 13.15 -34.88 32.29
C ASP A 398 14.06 -34.88 33.52
N GLU A 399 14.46 -33.73 34.04
CA GLU A 399 15.29 -33.53 35.22
C GLU A 399 14.50 -32.95 36.42
N ALA A 400 13.16 -33.02 36.39
CA ALA A 400 12.26 -32.33 37.32
C ALA A 400 12.53 -32.61 38.82
N ALA A 401 12.86 -33.86 39.15
CA ALA A 401 13.14 -34.25 40.55
C ALA A 401 14.41 -33.59 41.11
N ALA A 402 15.44 -33.41 40.27
CA ALA A 402 16.69 -32.79 40.67
C ALA A 402 16.59 -31.25 40.67
N LEU A 403 15.65 -30.68 39.91
CA LEU A 403 15.44 -29.25 39.75
C LEU A 403 14.22 -28.71 40.52
N SER A 404 13.79 -29.41 41.57
CA SER A 404 12.73 -28.99 42.48
C SER A 404 12.88 -27.53 43.03
N PRO A 405 14.07 -27.00 43.31
CA PRO A 405 14.24 -25.59 43.68
C PRO A 405 13.78 -24.60 42.62
N VAL A 406 13.97 -24.95 41.33
CA VAL A 406 13.54 -24.12 40.19
C VAL A 406 12.04 -24.11 40.07
N GLN A 407 11.40 -25.27 40.21
CA GLN A 407 9.93 -25.40 40.24
C GLN A 407 9.32 -24.58 41.35
N SER A 408 9.85 -24.70 42.59
CA SER A 408 9.38 -23.93 43.76
C SER A 408 9.59 -22.41 43.58
N TRP A 409 10.63 -21.98 42.83
CA TRP A 409 10.82 -20.58 42.49
C TRP A 409 9.77 -20.10 41.52
N LEU A 410 9.50 -20.86 40.43
CA LEU A 410 8.46 -20.53 39.43
C LEU A 410 7.08 -20.43 40.07
N GLU A 411 6.65 -21.41 40.90
CA GLU A 411 5.36 -21.40 41.59
C GLU A 411 5.21 -20.19 42.50
N ARG A 412 6.27 -19.82 43.22
CA ARG A 412 6.24 -18.60 44.07
C ARG A 412 6.16 -17.31 43.25
N THR A 413 6.82 -17.30 42.09
CA THR A 413 6.88 -16.13 41.21
C THR A 413 5.56 -15.90 40.51
N PHE A 414 4.93 -16.94 39.98
CA PHE A 414 3.65 -16.86 39.27
C PHE A 414 2.45 -16.92 40.21
N LYS A 415 2.64 -17.38 41.45
CA LYS A 415 1.57 -17.62 42.46
C LYS A 415 0.50 -18.60 41.98
N ASP A 416 0.83 -19.44 41.02
CA ASP A 416 -0.02 -20.43 40.37
C ASP A 416 0.72 -21.78 40.32
N PRO A 417 0.02 -22.93 40.37
CA PRO A 417 0.59 -24.24 40.08
C PRO A 417 1.14 -24.30 38.65
N LEU A 418 2.25 -24.98 38.45
CA LEU A 418 2.88 -25.08 37.12
C LEU A 418 1.98 -25.71 36.05
N TYR A 419 1.09 -26.61 36.46
CA TYR A 419 0.08 -27.21 35.57
C TYR A 419 -0.87 -26.15 35.01
N ASP A 420 -1.36 -25.25 35.85
CA ASP A 420 -2.29 -24.17 35.44
C ASP A 420 -1.60 -23.16 34.53
N LEU A 421 -0.31 -22.88 34.77
CA LEU A 421 0.50 -22.02 33.90
C LEU A 421 0.59 -22.59 32.48
N ASN A 422 0.92 -23.87 32.35
CA ASN A 422 1.02 -24.55 31.06
C ASN A 422 -0.33 -24.57 30.32
N LEU A 423 -1.41 -24.88 31.02
CA LEU A 423 -2.76 -24.93 30.45
C LEU A 423 -3.21 -23.54 29.94
N ARG A 424 -2.96 -22.49 30.72
CA ARG A 424 -3.27 -21.10 30.31
C ARG A 424 -2.50 -20.72 29.06
N GLU A 425 -1.21 -21.10 28.99
CA GLU A 425 -0.37 -20.78 27.85
C GLU A 425 -0.80 -21.54 26.60
N GLN A 426 -1.12 -22.83 26.69
CA GLN A 426 -1.68 -23.59 25.57
C GLN A 426 -3.01 -23.00 25.07
N ASN A 427 -3.89 -22.59 25.99
CA ASN A 427 -5.14 -21.92 25.66
C ASN A 427 -4.93 -20.56 25.00
N ARG A 428 -3.88 -19.80 25.39
CA ARG A 428 -3.50 -18.55 24.74
C ARG A 428 -3.07 -18.81 23.31
N GLN A 429 -2.14 -19.73 23.09
CA GLN A 429 -1.62 -20.06 21.74
C GLN A 429 -2.72 -20.59 20.81
N THR A 430 -3.62 -21.45 21.31
CA THR A 430 -4.75 -21.97 20.53
C THR A 430 -5.69 -20.84 20.09
N ARG A 431 -6.01 -19.92 20.99
CA ARG A 431 -6.83 -18.74 20.65
C ARG A 431 -6.15 -17.82 19.64
N GLU A 432 -4.86 -17.58 19.81
CA GLU A 432 -4.10 -16.74 18.88
C GLU A 432 -4.00 -17.38 17.49
N GLN A 433 -3.80 -18.69 17.43
CA GLN A 433 -3.82 -19.46 16.18
C GLN A 433 -5.16 -19.32 15.46
N LEU A 434 -6.27 -19.54 16.17
CA LEU A 434 -7.63 -19.42 15.61
C LEU A 434 -7.91 -17.99 15.11
N SER A 435 -7.65 -16.98 15.94
CA SER A 435 -7.88 -15.59 15.57
C SER A 435 -6.98 -15.14 14.41
N CYS A 436 -5.73 -15.59 14.37
CA CYS A 436 -4.82 -15.34 13.26
C CYS A 436 -5.35 -15.99 11.96
N GLY A 437 -5.79 -17.25 12.02
CA GLY A 437 -6.42 -17.94 10.90
C GLY A 437 -7.70 -17.26 10.41
N ASN A 438 -8.55 -16.78 11.34
CA ASN A 438 -9.72 -15.98 11.01
C ASN A 438 -9.37 -14.71 10.26
N ALA A 439 -8.32 -13.98 10.71
CA ALA A 439 -7.87 -12.74 10.07
C ALA A 439 -7.45 -12.96 8.62
N PHE A 440 -6.62 -13.98 8.35
CA PHE A 440 -6.19 -14.31 6.99
C PHE A 440 -7.35 -14.79 6.11
N THR A 441 -8.23 -15.61 6.65
CA THR A 441 -9.45 -16.08 5.95
C THR A 441 -10.34 -14.89 5.58
N SER A 442 -10.50 -13.93 6.50
CA SER A 442 -11.28 -12.71 6.27
C SER A 442 -10.65 -11.83 5.21
N LEU A 443 -9.32 -11.64 5.19
CA LEU A 443 -8.62 -10.92 4.11
C LEU A 443 -8.88 -11.55 2.74
N ARG A 444 -8.87 -12.89 2.63
CA ARG A 444 -9.20 -13.61 1.39
C ARG A 444 -10.65 -13.38 0.98
N ARG A 445 -11.60 -13.53 1.94
CA ARG A 445 -13.04 -13.32 1.68
C ARG A 445 -13.33 -11.90 1.22
N LEU A 446 -12.75 -10.88 1.88
CA LEU A 446 -12.91 -9.48 1.50
C LEU A 446 -12.36 -9.18 0.10
N ALA A 447 -11.38 -9.93 -0.38
CA ALA A 447 -10.86 -9.81 -1.75
C ALA A 447 -11.78 -10.43 -2.80
N LEU A 448 -12.60 -11.42 -2.43
CA LEU A 448 -13.53 -12.13 -3.32
C LEU A 448 -14.93 -11.50 -3.35
N LEU A 449 -15.27 -10.64 -2.38
CA LEU A 449 -16.57 -9.96 -2.35
C LEU A 449 -16.71 -8.96 -3.50
N ASP A 450 -17.84 -9.02 -4.18
CA ASP A 450 -18.23 -7.94 -5.09
C ASP A 450 -18.72 -6.71 -4.30
N TRP A 451 -17.76 -5.80 -4.07
CA TRP A 451 -18.02 -4.57 -3.35
C TRP A 451 -18.93 -3.60 -4.11
N ARG A 452 -19.10 -3.76 -5.42
CA ARG A 452 -20.04 -2.94 -6.20
C ARG A 452 -21.45 -3.29 -5.79
N GLU A 453 -21.79 -4.57 -5.80
CA GLU A 453 -23.09 -5.07 -5.36
C GLU A 453 -23.36 -4.70 -3.89
N VAL A 454 -22.36 -4.91 -3.00
CA VAL A 454 -22.50 -4.57 -1.58
C VAL A 454 -22.82 -3.09 -1.40
N VAL A 455 -22.05 -2.17 -2.01
CA VAL A 455 -22.25 -0.73 -1.88
C VAL A 455 -23.61 -0.31 -2.47
N GLU A 456 -24.02 -0.86 -3.60
CA GLU A 456 -25.33 -0.54 -4.20
C GLU A 456 -26.51 -0.96 -3.31
N ASN A 457 -26.40 -2.09 -2.62
CA ASN A 457 -27.47 -2.57 -1.73
C ASN A 457 -27.61 -1.72 -0.47
N ILE A 458 -26.49 -1.22 0.08
CA ILE A 458 -26.50 -0.48 1.36
C ILE A 458 -26.52 1.05 1.19
N SER A 459 -26.30 1.57 -0.01
CA SER A 459 -26.24 3.02 -0.26
C SER A 459 -27.62 3.66 -0.23
N ARG A 460 -27.84 4.59 0.71
CA ARG A 460 -29.07 5.39 0.77
C ARG A 460 -29.26 6.23 -0.49
N VAL A 461 -28.22 6.84 -1.00
CA VAL A 461 -28.26 7.61 -2.25
C VAL A 461 -28.68 6.76 -3.43
N GLU A 462 -28.18 5.53 -3.55
CA GLU A 462 -28.59 4.60 -4.60
C GLU A 462 -30.07 4.24 -4.49
N GLN A 463 -30.57 3.96 -3.28
CA GLN A 463 -31.97 3.68 -3.02
C GLN A 463 -32.89 4.86 -3.42
N ILE A 464 -32.43 6.10 -3.18
CA ILE A 464 -33.17 7.30 -3.61
C ILE A 464 -33.16 7.42 -5.13
N LEU A 465 -31.98 7.30 -5.78
CA LEU A 465 -31.88 7.44 -7.24
C LEU A 465 -32.64 6.35 -8.03
N ARG A 466 -32.83 5.15 -7.45
CA ARG A 466 -33.63 4.09 -8.05
C ARG A 466 -35.12 4.46 -8.12
N ARG A 467 -35.57 5.53 -7.45
CA ARG A 467 -36.92 6.11 -7.59
C ARG A 467 -37.03 7.07 -8.77
N ASP A 468 -36.07 7.05 -9.70
CA ASP A 468 -36.05 7.84 -10.94
C ASP A 468 -37.41 7.82 -11.65
N PRO A 469 -38.09 8.97 -11.86
CA PRO A 469 -39.42 9.01 -12.48
C PRO A 469 -39.45 8.44 -13.90
N ALA A 470 -38.35 8.54 -14.65
CA ALA A 470 -38.21 7.94 -15.98
C ALA A 470 -38.04 6.41 -15.94
N GLY A 471 -37.71 5.82 -14.77
CA GLY A 471 -37.44 4.39 -14.62
C GLY A 471 -36.18 3.89 -15.31
N VAL A 472 -35.36 4.76 -15.85
CA VAL A 472 -34.18 4.43 -16.67
C VAL A 472 -32.95 4.17 -15.82
N TYR A 473 -32.77 4.87 -14.70
CA TYR A 473 -31.58 4.82 -13.84
C TYR A 473 -31.22 3.39 -13.43
N ALA A 474 -32.18 2.60 -13.00
CA ALA A 474 -31.95 1.23 -12.53
C ALA A 474 -31.42 0.27 -13.62
N GLY A 475 -31.70 0.57 -14.89
CA GLY A 475 -31.23 -0.20 -16.05
C GLY A 475 -29.90 0.28 -16.63
N MET A 476 -29.29 1.31 -16.06
CA MET A 476 -27.98 1.80 -16.51
C MET A 476 -26.83 0.92 -16.03
N ASP A 477 -25.72 0.92 -16.78
CA ASP A 477 -24.49 0.26 -16.36
C ASP A 477 -23.92 0.88 -15.07
N PHE A 478 -23.15 0.08 -14.37
CA PHE A 478 -22.53 0.49 -13.10
C PHE A 478 -21.73 1.80 -13.24
N ALA A 479 -20.96 1.97 -14.33
CA ALA A 479 -20.12 3.14 -14.53
C ALA A 479 -20.94 4.43 -14.71
N THR A 480 -22.11 4.33 -15.35
CA THR A 480 -23.03 5.46 -15.51
C THR A 480 -23.70 5.81 -14.19
N ARG A 481 -24.19 4.83 -13.42
CA ARG A 481 -24.75 5.04 -12.08
C ARG A 481 -23.71 5.64 -11.14
N ASP A 482 -22.46 5.17 -11.19
CA ASP A 482 -21.37 5.71 -10.38
C ASP A 482 -21.05 7.17 -10.70
N ARG A 483 -21.15 7.58 -11.97
CA ARG A 483 -21.03 9.01 -12.33
C ARG A 483 -22.14 9.87 -11.71
N CYS A 484 -23.36 9.37 -11.67
CA CYS A 484 -24.48 10.07 -11.03
C CYS A 484 -24.22 10.21 -9.51
N ARG A 485 -23.77 9.13 -8.87
CA ARG A 485 -23.39 9.14 -7.44
C ARG A 485 -22.27 10.11 -7.14
N ARG A 486 -21.22 10.13 -7.97
CA ARG A 486 -20.12 11.11 -7.83
C ARG A 486 -20.56 12.54 -8.03
N ALA A 487 -21.51 12.78 -8.95
CA ALA A 487 -22.07 14.11 -9.13
C ALA A 487 -22.80 14.59 -7.87
N ILE A 488 -23.53 13.70 -7.17
CA ILE A 488 -24.15 14.00 -5.87
C ILE A 488 -23.10 14.30 -4.81
N GLU A 489 -22.06 13.49 -4.68
CA GLU A 489 -20.93 13.75 -3.75
C GLU A 489 -20.32 15.13 -4.00
N GLU A 490 -20.03 15.46 -5.26
CA GLU A 490 -19.47 16.77 -5.64
C GLU A 490 -20.39 17.94 -5.27
N LEU A 491 -21.70 17.79 -5.52
CA LEU A 491 -22.70 18.83 -5.24
C LEU A 491 -22.92 18.98 -3.73
N ALA A 492 -22.96 17.89 -2.98
CA ALA A 492 -23.04 17.92 -1.52
C ALA A 492 -21.82 18.63 -0.90
N LEU A 493 -20.61 18.32 -1.37
CA LEU A 493 -19.38 18.98 -0.94
C LEU A 493 -19.32 20.48 -1.31
N ALA A 494 -20.00 20.88 -2.41
CA ALA A 494 -20.05 22.27 -2.87
C ALA A 494 -21.19 23.08 -2.23
N SER A 495 -22.16 22.42 -1.64
CA SER A 495 -23.32 23.02 -0.95
C SER A 495 -23.21 22.76 0.57
N SER A 496 -24.17 23.24 1.35
CA SER A 496 -24.32 22.92 2.77
C SER A 496 -25.28 21.77 3.03
N ARG A 497 -25.60 20.96 2.01
CA ARG A 497 -26.58 19.87 2.07
C ARG A 497 -25.88 18.52 2.17
N THR A 498 -26.59 17.53 2.72
CA THR A 498 -26.12 16.13 2.71
C THR A 498 -26.31 15.49 1.33
N GLU A 499 -25.62 14.37 1.07
CA GLU A 499 -25.78 13.62 -0.19
C GLU A 499 -27.21 13.14 -0.40
N GLU A 500 -27.92 12.72 0.67
CA GLU A 500 -29.33 12.33 0.63
C GLU A 500 -30.23 13.51 0.24
N GLN A 501 -30.01 14.69 0.86
CA GLN A 501 -30.81 15.88 0.53
C GLN A 501 -30.62 16.31 -0.93
N VAL A 502 -29.40 16.19 -1.46
CA VAL A 502 -29.12 16.47 -2.88
C VAL A 502 -29.84 15.45 -3.77
N ALA A 503 -29.80 14.16 -3.40
CA ALA A 503 -30.47 13.11 -4.16
C ALA A 503 -32.00 13.28 -4.18
N GLU A 504 -32.62 13.60 -3.04
CA GLU A 504 -34.05 13.88 -2.95
C GLU A 504 -34.47 15.10 -3.80
N GLU A 505 -33.69 16.19 -3.76
CA GLU A 505 -33.92 17.38 -4.58
C GLU A 505 -33.90 17.06 -6.08
N VAL A 506 -32.98 16.19 -6.51
CA VAL A 506 -32.86 15.74 -7.91
C VAL A 506 -34.10 14.93 -8.32
N ILE A 507 -34.59 14.03 -7.46
CA ILE A 507 -35.82 13.26 -7.70
C ILE A 507 -37.03 14.21 -7.82
N GLU A 508 -37.11 15.21 -6.93
CA GLU A 508 -38.21 16.18 -6.96
C GLU A 508 -38.22 17.02 -8.25
N LEU A 509 -37.05 17.49 -8.69
CA LEU A 509 -36.91 18.22 -9.96
C LEU A 509 -37.25 17.34 -11.17
N ALA A 510 -36.80 16.10 -11.20
CA ALA A 510 -37.12 15.15 -12.25
C ALA A 510 -38.64 14.85 -12.29
N SER A 511 -39.26 14.70 -11.12
CA SER A 511 -40.72 14.45 -11.00
C SER A 511 -41.55 15.65 -11.46
N ARG A 512 -41.16 16.88 -11.09
CA ARG A 512 -41.82 18.11 -11.53
C ARG A 512 -41.74 18.26 -13.06
N ALA A 513 -40.55 18.06 -13.63
CA ALA A 513 -40.34 18.15 -15.07
C ALA A 513 -41.13 17.08 -15.86
N GLY A 514 -41.29 15.88 -15.29
CA GLY A 514 -42.13 14.83 -15.89
C GLY A 514 -43.64 15.10 -15.81
N ALA A 515 -44.10 15.94 -14.86
CA ALA A 515 -45.52 16.31 -14.69
C ALA A 515 -45.94 17.47 -15.59
N GLU A 516 -45.02 18.25 -16.16
CA GLU A 516 -45.30 19.32 -17.11
C GLU A 516 -45.70 18.71 -18.46
N ALA A 517 -46.95 18.97 -18.92
CA ALA A 517 -47.62 18.30 -20.06
C ALA A 517 -46.93 18.49 -21.44
N ASP A 518 -45.95 19.39 -21.55
CA ASP A 518 -45.17 19.68 -22.75
C ASP A 518 -43.68 19.33 -22.56
N GLY A 519 -43.42 18.51 -21.53
CA GLY A 519 -42.07 18.25 -21.08
C GLY A 519 -41.30 17.32 -22.00
N ASP A 520 -40.05 17.67 -22.27
CA ASP A 520 -39.03 16.75 -22.81
C ASP A 520 -38.90 15.56 -21.83
N GLU A 521 -39.35 14.36 -22.25
CA GLU A 521 -39.25 13.12 -21.45
C GLU A 521 -37.87 12.89 -20.84
N ARG A 522 -36.84 13.43 -21.47
CA ARG A 522 -35.45 13.38 -20.94
C ARG A 522 -35.27 14.14 -19.64
N ARG A 523 -36.08 15.17 -19.38
CA ARG A 523 -36.01 15.96 -18.13
C ARG A 523 -36.62 15.23 -16.93
N SER A 524 -37.44 14.21 -17.16
CA SER A 524 -37.93 13.33 -16.10
C SER A 524 -36.86 12.36 -15.56
N HIS A 525 -35.71 12.24 -16.24
CA HIS A 525 -34.63 11.38 -15.83
C HIS A 525 -33.60 12.11 -14.98
N VAL A 526 -33.21 11.51 -13.83
CA VAL A 526 -32.24 12.06 -12.86
C VAL A 526 -30.87 12.38 -13.49
N GLY A 527 -30.42 11.61 -14.50
CA GLY A 527 -29.18 11.83 -15.21
C GLY A 527 -29.09 13.18 -15.93
N THR A 528 -30.24 13.73 -16.39
CA THR A 528 -30.30 15.05 -17.00
C THR A 528 -29.87 16.14 -16.04
N TRP A 529 -30.23 16.03 -14.78
CA TRP A 529 -29.90 16.99 -13.71
C TRP A 529 -28.51 16.80 -13.14
N LEU A 530 -28.02 15.57 -13.06
CA LEU A 530 -26.74 15.25 -12.45
C LEU A 530 -25.55 15.43 -13.40
N VAL A 531 -25.66 14.92 -14.63
CA VAL A 531 -24.55 14.86 -15.61
C VAL A 531 -24.92 15.49 -16.97
N GLY A 532 -26.18 15.82 -17.19
CA GLY A 532 -26.72 16.38 -18.44
C GLY A 532 -26.89 17.89 -18.41
N ALA A 533 -27.76 18.39 -19.33
CA ALA A 533 -28.01 19.82 -19.56
C ALA A 533 -28.62 20.55 -18.35
N GLY A 534 -29.40 19.85 -17.50
CA GLY A 534 -30.03 20.41 -16.31
C GLY A 534 -29.07 20.71 -15.14
N ARG A 535 -27.79 20.24 -15.21
CA ARG A 535 -26.85 20.42 -14.11
C ARG A 535 -26.63 21.86 -13.68
N ALA A 536 -26.60 22.81 -14.63
CA ALA A 536 -26.42 24.24 -14.32
C ALA A 536 -27.60 24.83 -13.52
N GLU A 537 -28.80 24.34 -13.74
CA GLU A 537 -29.99 24.73 -13.00
C GLU A 537 -29.96 24.16 -11.57
N LEU A 538 -29.61 22.87 -11.42
CA LEU A 538 -29.39 22.21 -10.12
C LEU A 538 -28.33 22.91 -9.28
N VAL A 539 -27.19 23.27 -9.86
CA VAL A 539 -26.09 24.03 -9.19
C VAL A 539 -26.59 25.35 -8.63
N ARG A 540 -27.42 26.06 -9.38
CA ARG A 540 -28.04 27.33 -8.94
C ARG A 540 -29.04 27.11 -7.79
N LEU A 541 -29.89 26.11 -7.89
CA LEU A 541 -30.90 25.77 -6.86
C LEU A 541 -30.23 25.37 -5.53
N LEU A 542 -29.17 24.59 -5.60
CA LEU A 542 -28.41 24.16 -4.43
C LEU A 542 -27.48 25.26 -3.86
N ALA A 543 -27.41 26.43 -4.50
CA ALA A 543 -26.50 27.54 -4.16
C ALA A 543 -25.03 27.05 -3.97
N CYS A 544 -24.59 26.14 -4.85
CA CYS A 544 -23.26 25.57 -4.76
C CYS A 544 -22.15 26.62 -4.91
N ARG A 545 -21.11 26.52 -4.07
CA ARG A 545 -19.89 27.32 -4.24
C ARG A 545 -19.03 26.69 -5.32
N GLU A 546 -19.14 27.20 -6.54
CA GLU A 546 -18.33 26.74 -7.66
C GLU A 546 -16.85 27.01 -7.44
N THR A 547 -16.03 25.96 -7.54
CA THR A 547 -14.58 26.11 -7.52
C THR A 547 -14.08 26.75 -8.80
N ARG A 548 -13.01 27.57 -8.73
CA ARG A 548 -12.37 28.18 -9.92
C ARG A 548 -12.04 27.15 -11.00
N ARG A 549 -11.64 25.93 -10.59
CA ARG A 549 -11.35 24.83 -11.50
C ARG A 549 -12.59 24.36 -12.26
N TYR A 550 -13.72 24.22 -11.58
CA TYR A 550 -14.98 23.82 -12.23
C TYR A 550 -15.41 24.83 -13.27
N ARG A 551 -15.42 26.14 -12.94
CA ARG A 551 -15.75 27.22 -13.88
C ARG A 551 -14.82 27.25 -15.10
N LEU A 552 -13.52 27.04 -14.89
CA LEU A 552 -12.55 26.97 -15.99
C LEU A 552 -12.83 25.76 -16.91
N LEU A 553 -13.09 24.60 -16.36
CA LEU A 553 -13.41 23.39 -17.14
C LEU A 553 -14.75 23.58 -17.91
N ALA A 554 -15.78 24.07 -17.25
CA ALA A 554 -17.06 24.37 -17.90
C ALA A 554 -16.85 25.33 -19.06
N TRP A 555 -16.11 26.43 -18.86
CA TRP A 555 -15.79 27.39 -19.90
C TRP A 555 -15.02 26.76 -21.08
N ILE A 556 -14.04 25.89 -20.81
CA ILE A 556 -13.29 25.14 -21.85
C ILE A 556 -14.22 24.26 -22.67
N TYR A 557 -15.16 23.54 -22.02
CA TYR A 557 -16.11 22.69 -22.70
C TYR A 557 -17.14 23.47 -23.53
N ASP A 558 -17.57 24.61 -23.04
CA ASP A 558 -18.55 25.47 -23.75
C ASP A 558 -17.89 26.19 -24.95
N HIS A 559 -16.58 26.53 -24.83
CA HIS A 559 -15.85 27.24 -25.84
C HIS A 559 -14.68 26.41 -26.44
N HIS A 560 -14.89 25.10 -26.57
CA HIS A 560 -13.85 24.14 -26.92
C HIS A 560 -13.07 24.50 -28.21
N THR A 561 -13.76 24.98 -29.27
CA THR A 561 -13.13 25.35 -30.53
C THR A 561 -12.23 26.57 -30.37
N ILE A 562 -12.72 27.61 -29.70
CA ILE A 562 -11.93 28.85 -29.44
C ILE A 562 -10.73 28.51 -28.57
N PHE A 563 -10.92 27.73 -27.50
CA PHE A 563 -9.84 27.30 -26.61
C PHE A 563 -8.77 26.53 -27.38
N TYR A 564 -9.17 25.53 -28.18
CA TYR A 564 -8.24 24.70 -28.94
C TYR A 564 -7.43 25.52 -29.95
N LEU A 565 -8.11 26.30 -30.80
CA LEU A 565 -7.44 27.10 -31.81
C LEU A 565 -6.53 28.19 -31.22
N SER A 566 -6.97 28.85 -30.16
CA SER A 566 -6.16 29.85 -29.47
C SER A 566 -4.94 29.23 -28.77
N ALA A 567 -5.09 28.05 -28.17
CA ALA A 567 -3.99 27.33 -27.53
C ALA A 567 -2.93 26.90 -28.58
N VAL A 568 -3.36 26.29 -29.70
CA VAL A 568 -2.45 25.92 -30.80
C VAL A 568 -1.80 27.15 -31.39
N GLY A 569 -2.56 28.20 -31.72
CA GLY A 569 -2.03 29.43 -32.33
C GLY A 569 -1.04 30.18 -31.41
N SER A 570 -1.40 30.32 -30.14
CA SER A 570 -0.53 31.00 -29.17
C SER A 570 0.76 30.22 -28.92
N PHE A 571 0.66 28.88 -28.77
CA PHE A 571 1.82 28.04 -28.56
C PHE A 571 2.74 28.01 -29.79
N SER A 572 2.18 27.93 -31.00
CA SER A 572 2.93 27.99 -32.27
C SER A 572 3.67 29.31 -32.40
N LEU A 573 2.99 30.41 -32.12
CA LEU A 573 3.59 31.74 -32.21
C LEU A 573 4.71 31.94 -31.17
N LEU A 574 4.47 31.55 -29.92
CA LEU A 574 5.48 31.62 -28.85
C LEU A 574 6.73 30.81 -29.20
N LEU A 575 6.54 29.59 -29.72
CA LEU A 575 7.65 28.70 -30.08
C LEU A 575 8.41 29.23 -31.30
N ALA A 576 7.71 29.73 -32.32
CA ALA A 576 8.34 30.33 -33.49
C ALA A 576 9.15 31.58 -33.13
N VAL A 577 8.61 32.47 -32.26
CA VAL A 577 9.30 33.67 -31.75
C VAL A 577 10.51 33.25 -30.88
N ALA A 578 10.38 32.23 -30.03
CA ALA A 578 11.49 31.76 -29.22
C ALA A 578 12.64 31.19 -30.06
N ILE A 579 12.32 30.39 -31.09
CA ILE A 579 13.33 29.86 -32.04
C ILE A 579 14.00 31.00 -32.79
N ALA A 580 13.23 31.96 -33.31
CA ALA A 580 13.77 33.13 -34.00
C ALA A 580 14.63 34.00 -33.09
N ALA A 581 14.23 34.24 -31.86
CA ALA A 581 15.02 34.96 -30.87
C ALA A 581 16.32 34.26 -30.52
N PHE A 582 16.28 32.91 -30.34
CA PHE A 582 17.47 32.09 -30.08
C PHE A 582 18.45 32.11 -31.27
N ALA A 583 17.94 31.98 -32.51
CA ALA A 583 18.75 32.00 -33.72
C ALA A 583 19.40 33.39 -34.02
N LEU A 584 18.92 34.46 -33.35
CA LEU A 584 19.33 35.83 -33.60
C LEU A 584 20.05 36.47 -32.39
N ILE A 585 20.64 35.68 -31.49
CA ILE A 585 21.47 36.19 -30.38
C ILE A 585 22.60 37.06 -30.95
N PRO A 586 22.84 38.26 -30.44
CA PRO A 586 23.86 39.19 -30.94
C PRO A 586 25.27 38.60 -30.77
N GLY A 587 25.92 38.27 -31.88
CA GLY A 587 27.24 37.63 -31.96
C GLY A 587 27.55 37.05 -33.32
N SER A 588 26.56 36.94 -34.19
CA SER A 588 26.76 36.49 -35.57
C SER A 588 27.11 37.66 -36.48
N PRO A 589 28.14 37.59 -37.38
CA PRO A 589 28.46 38.61 -38.34
C PRO A 589 27.40 38.61 -39.48
N GLY A 590 26.48 39.59 -39.40
CA GLY A 590 25.45 39.83 -40.41
C GLY A 590 24.14 40.34 -39.77
N ALA A 591 23.92 41.64 -39.78
CA ALA A 591 22.67 42.24 -39.34
C ALA A 591 21.50 41.81 -40.24
N VAL A 592 20.74 40.83 -39.78
CA VAL A 592 19.53 40.37 -40.48
C VAL A 592 18.46 41.48 -40.40
N SER A 593 17.93 41.87 -41.58
CA SER A 593 16.91 42.91 -41.67
C SER A 593 15.61 42.50 -40.92
N PRO A 594 14.86 43.45 -40.36
CA PRO A 594 13.59 43.16 -39.68
C PRO A 594 12.59 42.39 -40.55
N ALA A 595 12.60 42.69 -41.86
CA ALA A 595 11.75 42.00 -42.84
C ALA A 595 12.12 40.49 -42.98
N LEU A 596 13.42 40.19 -43.02
CA LEU A 596 13.88 38.80 -43.12
C LEU A 596 13.59 38.04 -41.81
N ARG A 597 13.62 38.71 -40.65
CA ARG A 597 13.19 38.11 -39.35
C ARG A 597 11.72 37.73 -39.36
N ALA A 598 10.87 38.67 -39.85
CA ALA A 598 9.44 38.40 -39.99
C ALA A 598 9.15 37.26 -40.94
N ALA A 599 9.86 37.19 -42.08
CA ALA A 599 9.74 36.12 -43.06
C ALA A 599 10.17 34.74 -42.47
N LEU A 600 11.25 34.69 -41.68
CA LEU A 600 11.70 33.50 -40.98
C LEU A 600 10.68 33.02 -39.94
N VAL A 601 10.09 33.91 -39.13
CA VAL A 601 9.02 33.59 -38.18
C VAL A 601 7.81 32.98 -38.93
N LEU A 602 7.44 33.62 -40.05
CA LEU A 602 6.29 33.16 -40.84
C LEU A 602 6.54 31.77 -41.49
N LEU A 603 7.75 31.50 -41.96
CA LEU A 603 8.15 30.22 -42.48
C LEU A 603 8.21 29.13 -41.40
N LEU A 604 8.69 29.49 -40.18
CA LEU A 604 8.75 28.59 -39.03
C LEU A 604 7.37 28.20 -38.49
N LEU A 605 6.35 29.05 -38.69
CA LEU A 605 4.99 28.74 -38.19
C LEU A 605 4.44 27.42 -38.76
N ILE A 606 4.80 27.00 -39.97
CA ILE A 606 4.30 25.77 -40.60
C ILE A 606 4.80 24.52 -39.82
N PRO A 607 6.13 24.26 -39.69
CA PRO A 607 6.60 23.08 -38.95
C PRO A 607 6.32 23.16 -37.44
N VAL A 608 6.33 24.37 -36.88
CA VAL A 608 6.07 24.58 -35.44
C VAL A 608 4.60 24.37 -35.12
N SER A 609 3.68 24.70 -36.02
CA SER A 609 2.25 24.43 -35.81
C SER A 609 1.95 22.93 -35.67
N GLN A 610 2.62 22.09 -36.47
CA GLN A 610 2.47 20.63 -36.34
C GLN A 610 2.90 20.14 -34.94
N LEU A 611 4.05 20.57 -34.47
CA LEU A 611 4.51 20.24 -33.13
C LEU A 611 3.55 20.76 -32.05
N ALA A 612 3.03 21.98 -32.23
CA ALA A 612 2.07 22.59 -31.32
C ALA A 612 0.78 21.75 -31.24
N ILE A 613 0.26 21.29 -32.38
CA ILE A 613 -0.92 20.42 -32.45
C ILE A 613 -0.68 19.13 -31.65
N GLU A 614 0.46 18.47 -31.85
CA GLU A 614 0.78 17.21 -31.13
C GLU A 614 0.86 17.43 -29.62
N VAL A 615 1.57 18.48 -29.19
CA VAL A 615 1.71 18.81 -27.75
C VAL A 615 0.38 19.16 -27.14
N ILE A 616 -0.42 20.02 -27.79
CA ILE A 616 -1.73 20.43 -27.28
C ILE A 616 -2.70 19.23 -27.25
N ASN A 617 -2.73 18.38 -28.27
CA ASN A 617 -3.53 17.15 -28.27
C ASN A 617 -3.14 16.20 -27.14
N TYR A 618 -1.85 16.01 -26.92
CA TYR A 618 -1.35 15.22 -25.80
C TYR A 618 -1.79 15.78 -24.45
N LEU A 619 -1.66 17.10 -24.28
CA LEU A 619 -2.07 17.76 -23.02
C LEU A 619 -3.59 17.68 -22.81
N ILE A 620 -4.39 17.94 -23.85
CA ILE A 620 -5.85 17.84 -23.79
C ILE A 620 -6.28 16.42 -23.44
N SER A 621 -5.76 15.41 -24.13
CA SER A 621 -6.09 14.00 -23.89
C SER A 621 -5.73 13.54 -22.48
N ARG A 622 -4.70 14.15 -21.86
CA ARG A 622 -4.26 13.80 -20.52
C ARG A 622 -4.96 14.60 -19.40
N LEU A 623 -5.33 15.84 -19.67
CA LEU A 623 -5.86 16.78 -18.66
C LEU A 623 -7.40 16.85 -18.67
N LEU A 624 -8.03 16.66 -19.82
CA LEU A 624 -9.47 16.71 -19.98
C LEU A 624 -10.01 15.28 -20.14
N PRO A 625 -10.82 14.79 -19.19
CA PRO A 625 -11.42 13.47 -19.32
C PRO A 625 -12.45 13.47 -20.47
N PRO A 626 -12.55 12.37 -21.25
CA PRO A 626 -13.53 12.25 -22.31
C PRO A 626 -14.97 12.29 -21.76
N ARG A 627 -15.88 12.90 -22.49
CA ARG A 627 -17.32 12.82 -22.19
C ARG A 627 -17.81 11.43 -22.64
N THR A 628 -17.94 10.52 -21.70
CA THR A 628 -18.54 9.20 -21.98
C THR A 628 -20.07 9.32 -22.00
N LEU A 629 -20.71 8.70 -22.96
CA LEU A 629 -22.16 8.63 -23.01
C LEU A 629 -22.69 7.71 -21.89
N PRO A 630 -23.91 7.98 -21.38
CA PRO A 630 -24.63 7.04 -20.53
C PRO A 630 -24.85 5.71 -21.27
N LYS A 631 -24.75 4.60 -20.56
CA LYS A 631 -24.93 3.25 -21.12
C LYS A 631 -25.97 2.50 -20.30
N MET A 632 -26.75 1.67 -21.00
CA MET A 632 -27.64 0.68 -20.39
C MET A 632 -26.87 -0.60 -20.12
N ASP A 633 -27.28 -1.35 -19.13
CA ASP A 633 -26.75 -2.65 -18.77
C ASP A 633 -27.60 -3.75 -19.39
N PHE A 634 -27.08 -4.39 -20.40
CA PHE A 634 -27.73 -5.51 -21.09
C PHE A 634 -27.00 -6.84 -20.90
N GLU A 635 -25.94 -6.87 -20.03
CA GLU A 635 -25.06 -8.03 -19.89
C GLU A 635 -25.81 -9.26 -19.37
N GLU A 636 -26.66 -9.09 -18.35
CA GLU A 636 -27.36 -10.22 -17.73
C GLU A 636 -28.73 -10.54 -18.39
N LYS A 637 -29.46 -9.51 -18.81
CA LYS A 637 -30.86 -9.63 -19.27
C LYS A 637 -31.02 -9.63 -20.77
N GLY A 638 -29.95 -9.43 -21.52
CA GLY A 638 -29.99 -9.21 -22.96
C GLY A 638 -30.63 -7.86 -23.34
N ILE A 639 -30.67 -7.56 -24.63
CA ILE A 639 -31.26 -6.32 -25.18
C ILE A 639 -32.80 -6.43 -25.15
N PRO A 640 -33.54 -5.55 -24.41
CA PRO A 640 -35.00 -5.57 -24.41
C PRO A 640 -35.60 -5.22 -25.78
N ASP A 641 -36.85 -5.64 -26.04
CA ASP A 641 -37.55 -5.37 -27.30
C ASP A 641 -37.67 -3.87 -27.66
N ALA A 642 -37.73 -3.00 -26.63
CA ALA A 642 -37.75 -1.55 -26.83
C ALA A 642 -36.44 -0.98 -27.38
N PHE A 643 -35.34 -1.72 -27.26
CA PHE A 643 -33.99 -1.30 -27.66
C PHE A 643 -33.38 -2.17 -28.77
N ARG A 644 -34.25 -2.73 -29.65
CA ARG A 644 -33.78 -3.48 -30.82
C ARG A 644 -32.70 -2.70 -31.57
N THR A 645 -31.56 -3.33 -31.77
CA THR A 645 -30.39 -2.68 -32.30
C THR A 645 -29.96 -3.30 -33.63
N LEU A 646 -29.73 -2.47 -34.63
CA LEU A 646 -29.16 -2.86 -35.91
C LEU A 646 -27.72 -2.40 -35.99
N VAL A 647 -26.79 -3.35 -36.10
CA VAL A 647 -25.38 -3.07 -36.34
C VAL A 647 -25.16 -2.99 -37.86
N VAL A 648 -24.89 -1.80 -38.33
CA VAL A 648 -24.67 -1.52 -39.75
C VAL A 648 -23.16 -1.51 -40.04
N VAL A 649 -22.71 -2.36 -40.94
CA VAL A 649 -21.30 -2.44 -41.36
C VAL A 649 -21.17 -1.78 -42.73
N PRO A 650 -20.58 -0.58 -42.85
CA PRO A 650 -20.38 0.07 -44.13
C PRO A 650 -19.30 -0.64 -44.93
N MET A 651 -19.55 -0.83 -46.24
CA MET A 651 -18.59 -1.36 -47.18
C MET A 651 -18.80 -0.80 -48.57
N MET A 652 -17.76 -0.80 -49.38
CA MET A 652 -17.86 -0.55 -50.84
C MET A 652 -17.86 -1.86 -51.57
N LEU A 653 -18.71 -1.99 -52.60
CA LEU A 653 -18.74 -3.16 -53.51
C LEU A 653 -17.60 -3.06 -54.49
N VAL A 654 -16.40 -3.49 -54.11
CA VAL A 654 -15.16 -3.37 -54.89
C VAL A 654 -14.99 -4.61 -55.80
N ASP A 655 -15.00 -5.77 -55.17
CA ASP A 655 -14.76 -7.06 -55.82
C ASP A 655 -15.40 -8.22 -55.01
N ALA A 656 -15.43 -9.40 -55.61
CA ALA A 656 -16.02 -10.60 -55.01
C ALA A 656 -15.33 -11.04 -53.73
N ASP A 657 -14.01 -10.95 -53.65
CA ASP A 657 -13.21 -11.39 -52.50
C ASP A 657 -13.46 -10.49 -51.27
N THR A 658 -13.58 -9.18 -51.50
CA THR A 658 -13.93 -8.20 -50.46
C THR A 658 -15.32 -8.48 -49.91
N ILE A 659 -16.32 -8.73 -50.74
CA ILE A 659 -17.69 -9.04 -50.34
C ILE A 659 -17.70 -10.33 -49.50
N GLN A 660 -17.03 -11.38 -49.97
CA GLN A 660 -16.97 -12.64 -49.22
C GLN A 660 -16.29 -12.43 -47.84
N SER A 661 -15.18 -11.70 -47.77
CA SER A 661 -14.46 -11.40 -46.53
C SER A 661 -15.34 -10.61 -45.52
N GLU A 662 -16.13 -9.63 -46.00
CA GLU A 662 -17.01 -8.85 -45.11
C GLU A 662 -18.21 -9.67 -44.64
N VAL A 663 -18.75 -10.57 -45.46
CA VAL A 663 -19.80 -11.51 -45.03
C VAL A 663 -19.28 -12.49 -43.96
N GLU A 664 -18.06 -13.04 -44.16
CA GLU A 664 -17.40 -13.89 -43.14
C GLU A 664 -17.17 -13.12 -41.82
N LYS A 665 -16.72 -11.87 -41.87
CA LYS A 665 -16.56 -11.02 -40.68
C LYS A 665 -17.91 -10.73 -40.05
N LEU A 666 -18.98 -10.57 -40.82
CA LEU A 666 -20.33 -10.38 -40.27
C LEU A 666 -20.78 -11.63 -39.53
N GLU A 667 -20.52 -12.82 -40.07
CA GLU A 667 -20.80 -14.10 -39.39
C GLU A 667 -20.05 -14.20 -38.04
N ILE A 668 -18.77 -13.85 -38.01
CA ILE A 668 -17.95 -13.85 -36.80
C ILE A 668 -18.56 -12.88 -35.75
N ARG A 669 -18.96 -11.67 -36.18
CA ARG A 669 -19.62 -10.69 -35.28
C ARG A 669 -20.94 -11.21 -34.72
N TYR A 670 -21.75 -11.86 -35.54
CA TYR A 670 -22.98 -12.51 -35.13
C TYR A 670 -22.74 -13.63 -34.11
N LEU A 671 -21.80 -14.53 -34.40
CA LEU A 671 -21.47 -15.65 -33.52
C LEU A 671 -20.90 -15.21 -32.17
N ALA A 672 -20.15 -14.10 -32.16
CA ALA A 672 -19.59 -13.51 -30.95
C ALA A 672 -20.61 -12.77 -30.09
N ASN A 673 -21.76 -12.35 -30.66
CA ASN A 673 -22.77 -11.53 -30.02
C ASN A 673 -24.18 -12.06 -30.31
N LYS A 674 -24.47 -13.29 -29.85
CA LYS A 674 -25.81 -13.91 -30.02
C LYS A 674 -26.82 -13.33 -29.04
N GLU A 675 -27.50 -12.26 -29.47
CA GLU A 675 -28.55 -11.58 -28.70
C GLU A 675 -29.89 -11.54 -29.46
N ALA A 676 -31.01 -11.68 -28.73
CA ALA A 676 -32.34 -11.80 -29.35
C ALA A 676 -32.73 -10.56 -30.15
N ASN A 677 -32.32 -9.38 -29.72
CA ASN A 677 -32.70 -8.10 -30.31
C ASN A 677 -31.54 -7.37 -30.98
N LEU A 678 -30.50 -8.11 -31.40
CA LEU A 678 -29.35 -7.57 -32.10
C LEU A 678 -29.34 -8.11 -33.56
N TYR A 679 -29.45 -7.21 -34.51
CA TYR A 679 -29.44 -7.50 -35.93
C TYR A 679 -28.18 -6.95 -36.59
N PHE A 680 -27.72 -7.61 -37.64
CA PHE A 680 -26.54 -7.21 -38.42
C PHE A 680 -26.91 -6.94 -39.86
N SER A 681 -26.34 -5.88 -40.45
CA SER A 681 -26.58 -5.50 -41.82
C SER A 681 -25.29 -5.01 -42.49
N LEU A 682 -25.16 -5.32 -43.77
CA LEU A 682 -24.16 -4.67 -44.63
C LEU A 682 -24.81 -3.43 -45.28
N PHE A 683 -24.15 -2.30 -45.14
CA PHE A 683 -24.51 -1.04 -45.77
C PHE A 683 -23.53 -0.77 -46.89
N SER A 684 -23.93 -1.13 -48.12
CA SER A 684 -23.02 -1.10 -49.25
C SER A 684 -23.28 0.10 -50.17
N ASP A 685 -22.21 0.62 -50.73
CA ASP A 685 -22.21 1.62 -51.78
C ASP A 685 -21.33 1.14 -52.94
N TYR A 686 -21.55 1.71 -54.14
CA TYR A 686 -20.79 1.42 -55.32
C TYR A 686 -19.51 2.24 -55.40
N ILE A 687 -18.55 1.78 -56.21
CA ILE A 687 -17.34 2.55 -56.52
C ILE A 687 -17.70 3.69 -57.46
N ASP A 688 -17.05 4.85 -57.30
CA ASP A 688 -17.19 5.99 -58.18
C ASP A 688 -16.86 5.61 -59.64
N ALA A 689 -17.82 5.81 -60.55
CA ALA A 689 -17.71 5.50 -61.94
C ALA A 689 -18.19 6.67 -62.80
N PRO A 690 -17.76 6.75 -64.07
CA PRO A 690 -18.24 7.80 -64.99
C PRO A 690 -19.72 7.73 -65.33
N THR A 691 -20.38 6.60 -65.10
CA THR A 691 -21.81 6.35 -65.32
C THR A 691 -22.49 6.01 -64.03
N PRO A 692 -23.78 6.37 -63.85
CA PRO A 692 -24.52 6.15 -62.62
C PRO A 692 -24.68 4.68 -62.20
N SER A 693 -24.50 3.73 -63.11
CA SER A 693 -24.52 2.28 -62.87
C SER A 693 -23.65 1.56 -63.89
N CYS A 694 -22.95 0.53 -63.45
CA CYS A 694 -22.20 -0.41 -64.28
C CYS A 694 -22.85 -1.80 -64.21
N GLU A 695 -22.66 -2.65 -65.23
CA GLU A 695 -23.13 -4.06 -65.22
C GLU A 695 -22.51 -4.84 -64.05
N GLU A 696 -21.25 -4.52 -63.71
CA GLU A 696 -20.49 -5.11 -62.61
C GLU A 696 -21.17 -4.82 -61.25
N ASP A 697 -21.71 -3.62 -61.03
CA ASP A 697 -22.37 -3.19 -59.79
C ASP A 697 -23.57 -4.07 -59.46
N SER A 698 -24.41 -4.36 -60.43
CA SER A 698 -25.56 -5.24 -60.26
C SER A 698 -25.15 -6.67 -59.92
N ARG A 699 -24.10 -7.16 -60.53
CA ARG A 699 -23.56 -8.52 -60.30
C ARG A 699 -22.97 -8.64 -58.89
N LEU A 700 -22.21 -7.64 -58.42
CA LEU A 700 -21.61 -7.62 -57.07
C LEU A 700 -22.72 -7.51 -56.01
N LEU A 701 -23.76 -6.71 -56.25
CA LEU A 701 -24.91 -6.62 -55.36
C LEU A 701 -25.68 -7.93 -55.25
N GLU A 702 -25.96 -8.58 -56.38
CA GLU A 702 -26.64 -9.90 -56.42
C GLU A 702 -25.81 -10.95 -55.67
N MET A 703 -24.48 -10.94 -55.83
CA MET A 703 -23.58 -11.82 -55.08
C MET A 703 -23.65 -11.55 -53.56
N ALA A 704 -23.59 -10.31 -53.11
CA ALA A 704 -23.71 -9.94 -51.71
C ALA A 704 -25.06 -10.42 -51.09
N ILE A 705 -26.15 -10.23 -51.81
CA ILE A 705 -27.47 -10.69 -51.42
C ILE A 705 -27.53 -12.23 -51.32
N ALA A 706 -26.95 -12.93 -52.28
CA ALA A 706 -26.90 -14.38 -52.31
C ALA A 706 -26.09 -14.94 -51.11
N LEU A 707 -24.92 -14.36 -50.82
CA LEU A 707 -24.08 -14.76 -49.66
C LEU A 707 -24.75 -14.48 -48.33
N LEU A 708 -25.42 -13.35 -48.16
CA LEU A 708 -26.21 -13.03 -46.97
C LEU A 708 -27.41 -13.96 -46.80
N SER A 709 -28.07 -14.30 -47.89
CA SER A 709 -29.20 -15.25 -47.89
C SER A 709 -28.73 -16.67 -47.48
N GLU A 710 -27.57 -17.08 -47.97
CA GLU A 710 -26.96 -18.35 -47.58
C GLU A 710 -26.53 -18.33 -46.10
N LEU A 711 -25.94 -17.22 -45.62
CA LEU A 711 -25.60 -17.03 -44.19
C LEU A 711 -26.84 -17.13 -43.31
N ASN A 712 -27.93 -16.43 -43.66
CA ASN A 712 -29.21 -16.50 -42.95
C ASN A 712 -29.78 -17.92 -42.92
N ARG A 713 -29.66 -18.67 -44.01
CA ARG A 713 -30.12 -20.05 -44.06
C ARG A 713 -29.28 -20.99 -43.19
N ARG A 714 -27.96 -20.78 -43.06
CA ARG A 714 -27.11 -21.57 -42.18
C ARG A 714 -27.47 -21.37 -40.69
N HIS A 715 -27.94 -20.21 -40.36
CA HIS A 715 -28.34 -19.87 -39.01
C HIS A 715 -29.86 -19.87 -38.79
N ASP A 716 -30.61 -20.76 -39.53
CA ASP A 716 -32.05 -21.01 -39.43
C ASP A 716 -32.97 -19.79 -39.68
N GLY A 717 -32.50 -18.83 -40.44
CA GLY A 717 -33.28 -17.62 -40.73
C GLY A 717 -33.51 -16.73 -39.52
N GLU A 718 -32.80 -16.95 -38.43
CA GLU A 718 -33.08 -16.30 -37.16
C GLU A 718 -32.76 -14.80 -37.15
N ARG A 719 -32.03 -14.27 -38.18
CA ARG A 719 -31.69 -12.81 -38.10
C ARG A 719 -31.11 -12.23 -39.39
#